data_b18287e548243472ace23d93b0126659
#
_entry.id   b18287e548243472ace23d93b0126659
#
_cell.length_a   1.000
_cell.length_b   1.000
_cell.length_c   1.000
_cell.angle_alpha   90.00
_cell.angle_beta   90.00
_cell.angle_gamma   90.00
#
_symmetry.space_group_name_H-M   'P 1'
#
loop_
_entity.id
_entity.type
_entity.pdbx_description
1 polymer ?
#
loop_
_entity_poly.entity_id
_entity_poly.type
_entity_poly.pdbx_seq_one_letter_code
_entity_poly.pdbx_strand_id
1 'polypeptide(L)'
;SAASDVYKRQVTLARGCNIVAPVLFCGGPLTFIPALRKAFANYLNLSQDTDFILPEKGNLIPAWGAALAENNEESIHLSNLIQVIENKLSVTSPFQSDLSPIFDSEEEYRSWKKEKDQYKIQYASLRPGLQEATIGIDSGSTTTKIVVLDNNHRILYSYYHDNNGNPIKTVENGLQKLYEECRRRGTTLRIKGGCSTGYGEDLIKAAFHMDAGIIETIAHYAAAKHISKEVSFILDIGGQDMKAIFVNDGVINRIEINEACSSGCGSFISTFAQSLDYSVEDFAKAACFSQAPCDLGTRCTVFMNSKVKQVLREGASVADIAAGLSYSVVKNCLYKVLQLKDTEILGDHIVVQGGTMRNDSIVRSLEKLTGKQTFRSNCPELMGALGCALYAKQIENARVTELNEMLQWAQYTSKQLQCRGCENQCAIMRYTFNSENHYFSGNRCEKVFSNKGSHADKGINTYDKKLELLFDRSADIPQPLFTIGIPRILNMYEEYPFWHTLFTACGIQVQLSEPSTFSKYETAAGMVMSDNICFPAKLVHSHIRNLTQQNVNRIFMPFVVFEKKDKQQQNSYNCPIVSGYSEVIKSVQEENIPIDAPTITFKDEALLYKQCYEYLKSLGIRDEVCKNAFSRALQEQYAFEEKIAAYNQEVLNEGREKHKLIILLAGRPYHSDPLIPVSYTHLRAHETGRN
;
A
#
# COMPACT_ATOMS: atom_id res chain seq x y z
N SER A 1 15.56 0.39 -10.87
CA SER A 1 16.95 0.29 -11.38
C SER A 1 17.47 -1.13 -11.14
N ALA A 2 18.46 -1.57 -11.95
CA ALA A 2 19.05 -2.91 -11.82
C ALA A 2 19.57 -3.21 -10.39
N ALA A 3 20.13 -2.23 -9.70
CA ALA A 3 20.58 -2.36 -8.32
C ALA A 3 19.44 -2.65 -7.32
N SER A 4 18.27 -2.03 -7.50
CA SER A 4 17.09 -2.31 -6.67
C SER A 4 16.54 -3.71 -6.90
N ASP A 5 16.62 -4.21 -8.13
CA ASP A 5 16.15 -5.55 -8.49
C ASP A 5 17.09 -6.64 -7.93
N VAL A 6 18.40 -6.39 -7.95
CA VAL A 6 19.42 -7.27 -7.36
C VAL A 6 19.20 -7.37 -5.84
N TYR A 7 19.06 -6.24 -5.15
CA TYR A 7 18.83 -6.21 -3.70
C TYR A 7 17.57 -6.99 -3.30
N LYS A 8 16.44 -6.71 -3.97
CA LYS A 8 15.18 -7.41 -3.68
C LYS A 8 15.28 -8.91 -3.93
N ARG A 9 15.85 -9.33 -5.05
CA ARG A 9 15.96 -10.75 -5.39
C ARG A 9 16.93 -11.49 -4.48
N GLN A 10 18.05 -10.88 -4.10
CA GLN A 10 19.06 -11.54 -3.28
C GLN A 10 18.60 -11.69 -1.84
N VAL A 11 18.07 -10.64 -1.21
CA VAL A 11 17.54 -10.73 0.16
C VAL A 11 16.35 -11.68 0.24
N THR A 12 15.48 -11.67 -0.78
CA THR A 12 14.27 -12.48 -0.79
C THR A 12 14.52 -13.93 -1.21
N LEU A 13 15.39 -14.18 -2.17
CA LEU A 13 15.60 -15.53 -2.74
C LEU A 13 16.71 -16.30 -2.04
N ALA A 14 17.80 -15.65 -1.64
CA ALA A 14 18.90 -16.29 -0.91
C ALA A 14 18.52 -16.65 0.53
N ARG A 15 17.46 -16.05 1.10
CA ARG A 15 16.93 -16.35 2.43
C ARG A 15 17.99 -16.47 3.52
N GLY A 16 18.98 -15.58 3.50
CA GLY A 16 20.10 -15.59 4.44
C GLY A 16 21.22 -16.60 4.13
N CYS A 17 21.15 -17.34 3.02
CA CYS A 17 22.25 -18.19 2.60
C CYS A 17 23.43 -17.33 2.12
N ASN A 18 24.63 -17.65 2.60
CA ASN A 18 25.84 -17.02 2.10
C ASN A 18 26.15 -17.53 0.69
N ILE A 19 26.23 -16.62 -0.26
CA ILE A 19 26.65 -16.95 -1.63
C ILE A 19 28.18 -16.89 -1.67
N VAL A 20 28.79 -18.03 -1.92
CA VAL A 20 30.25 -18.18 -1.92
C VAL A 20 30.74 -18.36 -3.37
N ALA A 21 31.85 -17.69 -3.71
CA ALA A 21 32.50 -17.86 -5.01
C ALA A 21 33.10 -19.28 -5.17
N PRO A 22 33.15 -19.85 -6.40
CA PRO A 22 32.68 -19.24 -7.65
C PRO A 22 31.16 -19.30 -7.84
N VAL A 23 30.56 -18.22 -8.35
CA VAL A 23 29.09 -18.09 -8.56
C VAL A 23 28.75 -18.35 -10.03
N LEU A 24 27.85 -19.29 -10.29
CA LEU A 24 27.37 -19.58 -11.64
C LEU A 24 26.24 -18.61 -12.04
N PHE A 25 26.46 -17.80 -13.07
CA PHE A 25 25.46 -16.95 -13.68
C PHE A 25 24.75 -17.65 -14.83
N CYS A 26 23.48 -18.04 -14.62
CA CYS A 26 22.67 -18.72 -15.63
C CYS A 26 21.28 -18.15 -15.76
N GLY A 27 20.55 -18.60 -16.81
CA GLY A 27 19.22 -18.09 -17.17
C GLY A 27 19.25 -16.89 -18.12
N GLY A 28 18.15 -16.66 -18.83
CA GLY A 28 18.06 -15.65 -19.89
C GLY A 28 18.50 -14.24 -19.44
N PRO A 29 17.95 -13.66 -18.36
CA PRO A 29 18.32 -12.31 -17.93
C PRO A 29 19.82 -12.14 -17.65
N LEU A 30 20.46 -13.11 -16.98
CA LEU A 30 21.88 -13.06 -16.67
C LEU A 30 22.76 -13.37 -17.90
N THR A 31 22.24 -14.09 -18.88
CA THR A 31 22.94 -14.36 -20.13
C THR A 31 22.93 -13.14 -21.07
N PHE A 32 21.77 -12.46 -21.21
CA PHE A 32 21.59 -11.45 -22.24
C PHE A 32 21.71 -9.99 -21.74
N ILE A 33 21.76 -9.74 -20.40
CA ILE A 33 21.81 -8.38 -19.85
C ILE A 33 23.12 -8.17 -19.08
N PRO A 34 24.19 -7.65 -19.73
CA PRO A 34 25.49 -7.43 -19.10
C PRO A 34 25.42 -6.50 -17.88
N ALA A 35 24.58 -5.46 -17.94
CA ALA A 35 24.40 -4.51 -16.84
C ALA A 35 23.84 -5.19 -15.57
N LEU A 36 22.97 -6.20 -15.72
CA LEU A 36 22.44 -6.96 -14.60
C LEU A 36 23.54 -7.84 -13.97
N ARG A 37 24.35 -8.51 -14.79
CA ARG A 37 25.53 -9.28 -14.30
C ARG A 37 26.48 -8.41 -13.50
N LYS A 38 26.84 -7.24 -14.05
CA LYS A 38 27.72 -6.30 -13.37
C LYS A 38 27.15 -5.83 -12.03
N ALA A 39 25.84 -5.60 -11.97
CA ALA A 39 25.16 -5.21 -10.72
C ALA A 39 25.21 -6.35 -9.67
N PHE A 40 25.02 -7.62 -10.08
CA PHE A 40 25.18 -8.77 -9.19
C PHE A 40 26.64 -8.96 -8.74
N ALA A 41 27.62 -8.90 -9.66
CA ALA A 41 29.03 -9.03 -9.32
C ALA A 41 29.46 -7.97 -8.30
N ASN A 42 29.08 -6.70 -8.52
CA ASN A 42 29.40 -5.61 -7.60
C ASN A 42 28.75 -5.81 -6.23
N TYR A 43 27.50 -6.24 -6.19
CA TYR A 43 26.78 -6.45 -4.95
C TYR A 43 27.35 -7.62 -4.13
N LEU A 44 27.77 -8.69 -4.80
CA LEU A 44 28.38 -9.87 -4.19
C LEU A 44 29.88 -9.71 -3.92
N ASN A 45 30.46 -8.53 -4.23
CA ASN A 45 31.91 -8.26 -4.17
C ASN A 45 32.75 -9.26 -4.97
N LEU A 46 32.25 -9.75 -6.10
CA LEU A 46 32.96 -10.60 -7.02
C LEU A 46 33.83 -9.71 -7.90
N SER A 47 35.13 -9.70 -7.64
CA SER A 47 36.09 -8.76 -8.25
C SER A 47 37.03 -9.36 -9.24
N GLN A 48 37.13 -10.69 -9.28
CA GLN A 48 38.02 -11.44 -10.15
C GLN A 48 37.24 -12.32 -11.14
N ASP A 49 37.79 -12.54 -12.32
CA ASP A 49 37.17 -13.41 -13.33
C ASP A 49 36.98 -14.86 -12.84
N THR A 50 37.75 -15.27 -11.82
CA THR A 50 37.63 -16.57 -11.15
C THR A 50 36.45 -16.65 -10.17
N ASP A 51 35.91 -15.52 -9.77
CA ASP A 51 34.84 -15.46 -8.77
C ASP A 51 33.46 -15.83 -9.34
N PHE A 52 33.32 -15.84 -10.67
CA PHE A 52 32.06 -16.22 -11.31
C PHE A 52 32.29 -17.05 -12.58
N ILE A 53 31.32 -17.89 -12.89
CA ILE A 53 31.24 -18.71 -14.09
C ILE A 53 30.13 -18.18 -14.97
N LEU A 54 30.47 -17.81 -16.21
CA LEU A 54 29.52 -17.33 -17.21
C LEU A 54 29.52 -18.30 -18.41
N PRO A 55 28.58 -19.26 -18.46
CA PRO A 55 28.47 -20.17 -19.58
C PRO A 55 28.07 -19.45 -20.87
N GLU A 56 28.65 -19.80 -22.01
CA GLU A 56 28.28 -19.24 -23.32
C GLU A 56 26.79 -19.36 -23.63
N LYS A 57 26.16 -20.44 -23.20
CA LYS A 57 24.73 -20.73 -23.36
C LYS A 57 24.03 -20.86 -22.01
N GLY A 58 24.26 -19.90 -21.08
CA GLY A 58 23.73 -19.93 -19.74
C GLY A 58 22.18 -19.96 -19.64
N ASN A 59 21.50 -19.48 -20.69
CA ASN A 59 20.06 -19.57 -20.82
C ASN A 59 19.52 -20.98 -21.06
N LEU A 60 20.39 -21.93 -21.53
CA LEU A 60 20.01 -23.32 -21.80
C LEU A 60 20.32 -24.27 -20.63
N ILE A 61 20.97 -23.82 -19.56
CA ILE A 61 21.33 -24.64 -18.40
C ILE A 61 20.18 -25.50 -17.86
N PRO A 62 18.94 -24.97 -17.70
CA PRO A 62 17.79 -25.79 -17.21
C PRO A 62 17.47 -26.96 -18.17
N ALA A 63 17.46 -26.69 -19.48
CA ALA A 63 17.19 -27.72 -20.48
C ALA A 63 18.32 -28.75 -20.54
N TRP A 64 19.56 -28.30 -20.42
CA TRP A 64 20.72 -29.16 -20.35
C TRP A 64 20.73 -30.04 -19.11
N GLY A 65 20.42 -29.46 -17.94
CA GLY A 65 20.23 -30.22 -16.70
C GLY A 65 19.14 -31.29 -16.80
N ALA A 66 18.01 -30.93 -17.43
CA ALA A 66 16.93 -31.89 -17.68
C ALA A 66 17.37 -33.04 -18.62
N ALA A 67 18.20 -32.74 -19.63
CA ALA A 67 18.75 -33.78 -20.56
C ALA A 67 19.78 -34.67 -19.89
N LEU A 68 20.50 -34.17 -18.87
CA LEU A 68 21.48 -34.92 -18.10
C LEU A 68 20.88 -35.72 -16.93
N ALA A 69 19.62 -35.41 -16.55
CA ALA A 69 18.91 -36.15 -15.52
C ALA A 69 18.64 -37.58 -16.06
N GLU A 70 19.33 -38.56 -15.52
CA GLU A 70 19.09 -39.97 -15.84
C GLU A 70 17.71 -40.37 -15.27
N ASN A 71 16.74 -40.56 -16.15
CA ASN A 71 15.49 -41.23 -15.80
C ASN A 71 15.57 -42.66 -16.30
N ASN A 72 15.34 -43.61 -15.43
CA ASN A 72 15.19 -45.04 -15.76
C ASN A 72 13.86 -45.33 -16.50
N GLU A 73 13.29 -44.35 -17.17
CA GLU A 73 12.03 -44.48 -17.89
C GLU A 73 12.28 -44.88 -19.35
N GLU A 74 11.27 -45.51 -19.96
CA GLU A 74 11.35 -46.02 -21.33
C GLU A 74 11.74 -44.94 -22.34
N SER A 75 12.74 -45.24 -23.18
CA SER A 75 13.15 -44.32 -24.25
C SER A 75 12.06 -44.20 -25.32
N ILE A 76 11.68 -42.97 -25.65
CA ILE A 76 10.73 -42.67 -26.73
C ILE A 76 11.51 -42.44 -28.04
N HIS A 77 11.13 -43.14 -29.08
CA HIS A 77 11.73 -42.93 -30.41
C HIS A 77 11.32 -41.55 -30.95
N LEU A 78 12.28 -40.79 -31.50
CA LEU A 78 12.03 -39.41 -31.97
C LEU A 78 10.92 -39.34 -33.02
N SER A 79 10.78 -40.35 -33.92
CA SER A 79 9.71 -40.43 -34.88
C SER A 79 8.32 -40.51 -34.22
N ASN A 80 8.20 -41.23 -33.10
CA ASN A 80 6.93 -41.35 -32.37
C ASN A 80 6.57 -40.01 -31.69
N LEU A 81 7.62 -39.29 -31.16
CA LEU A 81 7.40 -37.97 -30.58
C LEU A 81 6.95 -36.96 -31.64
N ILE A 82 7.55 -36.96 -32.84
CA ILE A 82 7.15 -36.15 -33.98
C ILE A 82 5.70 -36.46 -34.37
N GLN A 83 5.33 -37.75 -34.50
CA GLN A 83 4.00 -38.18 -34.87
C GLN A 83 2.94 -37.75 -33.82
N VAL A 84 3.27 -37.81 -32.53
CA VAL A 84 2.39 -37.28 -31.42
C VAL A 84 2.21 -35.77 -31.53
N ILE A 85 3.24 -35.02 -31.84
CA ILE A 85 3.19 -33.58 -32.02
C ILE A 85 2.33 -33.23 -33.25
N GLU A 86 2.57 -33.88 -34.38
CA GLU A 86 1.81 -33.67 -35.62
C GLU A 86 0.32 -34.02 -35.44
N ASN A 87 0.04 -35.14 -34.79
CA ASN A 87 -1.37 -35.57 -34.51
C ASN A 87 -2.06 -34.59 -33.53
N LYS A 88 -1.38 -34.03 -32.54
CA LYS A 88 -1.92 -33.01 -31.63
C LYS A 88 -2.12 -31.65 -32.29
N LEU A 89 -1.28 -31.29 -33.27
CA LEU A 89 -1.45 -30.06 -34.05
C LEU A 89 -2.63 -30.15 -35.01
N SER A 90 -3.01 -31.38 -35.46
CA SER A 90 -4.15 -31.61 -36.35
C SER A 90 -5.51 -31.69 -35.62
N VAL A 91 -5.51 -31.84 -34.29
CA VAL A 91 -6.75 -31.82 -33.47
C VAL A 91 -6.93 -30.40 -32.91
N THR A 92 -7.29 -29.47 -33.77
CA THR A 92 -7.93 -28.23 -33.33
C THR A 92 -9.37 -28.54 -32.94
N SER A 93 -9.60 -29.04 -31.73
CA SER A 93 -10.90 -28.91 -31.11
C SER A 93 -11.21 -27.42 -31.07
N PRO A 94 -12.33 -26.94 -31.57
CA PRO A 94 -12.68 -25.55 -31.47
C PRO A 94 -12.63 -25.19 -29.98
N PHE A 95 -11.91 -24.10 -29.65
CA PHE A 95 -11.82 -23.61 -28.28
C PHE A 95 -13.26 -23.46 -27.74
N GLN A 96 -13.61 -24.22 -26.71
CA GLN A 96 -14.91 -24.14 -26.05
C GLN A 96 -14.79 -23.22 -24.84
N SER A 97 -15.69 -22.26 -24.77
CA SER A 97 -15.77 -21.32 -23.67
C SER A 97 -17.10 -21.46 -22.93
N ASP A 98 -17.04 -21.42 -21.60
CA ASP A 98 -18.23 -21.37 -20.74
C ASP A 98 -18.73 -19.94 -20.52
N LEU A 99 -18.01 -18.92 -21.03
CA LEU A 99 -18.40 -17.52 -20.94
C LEU A 99 -19.24 -17.11 -22.15
N SER A 100 -20.31 -16.38 -21.89
CA SER A 100 -21.13 -15.78 -22.98
C SER A 100 -20.38 -14.65 -23.68
N PRO A 101 -20.60 -14.41 -24.96
CA PRO A 101 -20.13 -13.21 -25.66
C PRO A 101 -20.47 -11.93 -24.90
N ILE A 102 -19.66 -10.92 -25.05
CA ILE A 102 -19.91 -9.61 -24.39
C ILE A 102 -21.15 -8.94 -25.00
N PHE A 103 -21.26 -9.00 -26.32
CA PHE A 103 -22.47 -8.68 -27.06
C PHE A 103 -22.81 -9.85 -28.04
N ASP A 104 -24.05 -10.18 -28.13
CA ASP A 104 -24.50 -11.28 -28.99
C ASP A 104 -24.63 -10.85 -30.45
N SER A 105 -24.79 -9.52 -30.69
CA SER A 105 -24.84 -8.95 -32.04
C SER A 105 -24.36 -7.50 -32.09
N GLU A 106 -24.10 -6.99 -33.30
CA GLU A 106 -23.77 -5.59 -33.51
C GLU A 106 -24.96 -4.66 -33.21
N GLU A 107 -26.19 -5.14 -33.43
CA GLU A 107 -27.41 -4.42 -33.08
C GLU A 107 -27.55 -4.22 -31.57
N GLU A 108 -27.27 -5.26 -30.79
CA GLU A 108 -27.23 -5.17 -29.32
C GLU A 108 -26.20 -4.16 -28.86
N TYR A 109 -24.98 -4.20 -29.39
CA TYR A 109 -23.93 -3.23 -29.06
C TYR A 109 -24.36 -1.79 -29.35
N ARG A 110 -24.94 -1.54 -30.55
CA ARG A 110 -25.41 -0.21 -30.93
C ARG A 110 -26.56 0.28 -30.03
N SER A 111 -27.51 -0.61 -29.70
CA SER A 111 -28.60 -0.29 -28.78
C SER A 111 -28.09 0.05 -27.38
N TRP A 112 -27.21 -0.77 -26.83
CA TRP A 112 -26.57 -0.56 -25.55
C TRP A 112 -25.80 0.76 -25.52
N LYS A 113 -25.03 1.04 -26.56
CA LYS A 113 -24.26 2.31 -26.65
C LYS A 113 -25.18 3.54 -26.68
N LYS A 114 -26.29 3.45 -27.40
CA LYS A 114 -27.31 4.52 -27.43
C LYS A 114 -27.96 4.72 -26.06
N GLU A 115 -28.16 3.67 -25.30
CA GLU A 115 -28.66 3.74 -23.92
C GLU A 115 -27.66 4.50 -23.03
N LYS A 116 -26.36 4.21 -23.11
CA LYS A 116 -25.33 4.93 -22.33
C LYS A 116 -25.23 6.41 -22.69
N ASP A 117 -25.60 6.78 -23.91
CA ASP A 117 -25.62 8.17 -24.38
C ASP A 117 -26.61 9.06 -23.60
N GLN A 118 -27.57 8.52 -22.85
CA GLN A 118 -28.49 9.27 -22.00
C GLN A 118 -27.78 9.98 -20.83
N TYR A 119 -26.60 9.46 -20.42
CA TYR A 119 -25.83 9.98 -19.30
C TYR A 119 -24.69 10.89 -19.73
N LYS A 120 -24.79 11.49 -20.93
CA LYS A 120 -23.80 12.39 -21.49
C LYS A 120 -23.76 13.72 -20.73
N ILE A 121 -22.56 14.10 -20.29
CA ILE A 121 -22.28 15.46 -19.82
C ILE A 121 -22.17 16.35 -21.04
N GLN A 122 -22.89 17.47 -21.00
CA GLN A 122 -22.94 18.39 -22.11
C GLN A 122 -21.67 19.22 -22.21
N TYR A 123 -21.25 19.54 -23.42
CA TYR A 123 -20.17 20.47 -23.72
C TYR A 123 -20.76 21.80 -24.22
N ALA A 124 -20.09 22.88 -23.92
CA ALA A 124 -20.41 24.19 -24.45
C ALA A 124 -19.15 24.88 -25.01
N SER A 125 -19.33 25.76 -25.99
CA SER A 125 -18.20 26.51 -26.56
C SER A 125 -17.90 27.76 -25.75
N LEU A 126 -16.61 28.11 -25.68
CA LEU A 126 -16.17 29.43 -25.25
C LEU A 126 -16.75 30.51 -26.17
N ARG A 127 -17.28 31.60 -25.60
CA ARG A 127 -17.94 32.70 -26.36
C ARG A 127 -17.14 33.98 -26.20
N PRO A 128 -17.15 34.88 -27.19
CA PRO A 128 -16.52 36.20 -27.07
C PRO A 128 -17.09 36.97 -25.87
N GLY A 129 -16.23 37.76 -25.21
CA GLY A 129 -16.58 38.56 -24.05
C GLY A 129 -16.32 37.88 -22.73
N LEU A 130 -16.88 38.41 -21.63
CA LEU A 130 -16.71 37.90 -20.30
C LEU A 130 -17.52 36.62 -20.08
N GLN A 131 -16.86 35.55 -19.62
CA GLN A 131 -17.49 34.28 -19.29
C GLN A 131 -17.01 33.80 -17.93
N GLU A 132 -17.95 33.43 -17.06
CA GLU A 132 -17.67 32.92 -15.73
C GLU A 132 -17.67 31.39 -15.73
N ALA A 133 -16.76 30.80 -14.96
CA ALA A 133 -16.59 29.35 -14.88
C ALA A 133 -16.05 28.90 -13.52
N THR A 134 -16.17 27.60 -13.23
CA THR A 134 -15.45 26.92 -12.15
C THR A 134 -14.45 25.94 -12.72
N ILE A 135 -13.34 25.73 -12.02
CA ILE A 135 -12.29 24.82 -12.43
C ILE A 135 -12.08 23.69 -11.43
N GLY A 136 -11.96 22.49 -11.92
CA GLY A 136 -11.55 21.31 -11.16
C GLY A 136 -10.31 20.66 -11.73
N ILE A 137 -9.38 20.29 -10.86
CA ILE A 137 -8.12 19.66 -11.23
C ILE A 137 -7.98 18.35 -10.46
N ASP A 138 -7.85 17.25 -11.18
CA ASP A 138 -7.50 15.95 -10.65
C ASP A 138 -6.07 15.61 -11.03
N SER A 139 -5.16 15.69 -10.08
CA SER A 139 -3.74 15.40 -10.27
C SER A 139 -3.36 14.08 -9.60
N GLY A 140 -3.51 13.00 -10.35
CA GLY A 140 -3.11 11.66 -9.92
C GLY A 140 -1.58 11.45 -9.95
N SER A 141 -1.14 10.22 -9.65
CA SER A 141 0.28 9.85 -9.66
C SER A 141 0.89 9.89 -11.07
N THR A 142 0.13 9.51 -12.09
CA THR A 142 0.60 9.39 -13.48
C THR A 142 0.02 10.43 -14.41
N THR A 143 -1.21 10.85 -14.19
CA THR A 143 -1.96 11.73 -15.11
C THR A 143 -2.60 12.90 -14.38
N THR A 144 -2.73 14.03 -15.08
CA THR A 144 -3.51 15.18 -14.64
C THR A 144 -4.68 15.44 -15.58
N LYS A 145 -5.84 15.74 -14.98
CA LYS A 145 -7.06 16.12 -15.70
C LYS A 145 -7.51 17.50 -15.21
N ILE A 146 -7.99 18.31 -16.12
CA ILE A 146 -8.58 19.63 -15.83
C ILE A 146 -9.95 19.68 -16.48
N VAL A 147 -10.94 20.12 -15.73
CA VAL A 147 -12.29 20.38 -16.24
C VAL A 147 -12.69 21.79 -15.85
N VAL A 148 -13.20 22.53 -16.84
CA VAL A 148 -13.77 23.88 -16.63
C VAL A 148 -15.25 23.84 -16.98
N LEU A 149 -16.11 24.23 -16.02
CA LEU A 149 -17.55 24.19 -16.15
C LEU A 149 -18.13 25.60 -16.22
N ASP A 150 -19.17 25.76 -17.07
CA ASP A 150 -20.01 26.94 -17.03
C ASP A 150 -21.05 26.91 -15.88
N ASN A 151 -21.82 27.97 -15.75
CA ASN A 151 -22.86 28.07 -14.72
C ASN A 151 -23.97 26.99 -14.85
N ASN A 152 -24.10 26.35 -16.02
CA ASN A 152 -25.07 25.30 -16.30
C ASN A 152 -24.47 23.90 -16.22
N HIS A 153 -23.29 23.73 -15.61
CA HIS A 153 -22.55 22.46 -15.48
C HIS A 153 -22.14 21.83 -16.82
N ARG A 154 -22.02 22.62 -17.89
CA ARG A 154 -21.50 22.14 -19.17
C ARG A 154 -20.00 22.33 -19.24
N ILE A 155 -19.30 21.38 -19.82
CA ILE A 155 -17.85 21.43 -19.97
C ILE A 155 -17.49 22.46 -21.07
N LEU A 156 -16.80 23.53 -20.66
CA LEU A 156 -16.23 24.53 -21.57
C LEU A 156 -14.86 24.09 -22.10
N TYR A 157 -14.11 23.40 -21.25
CA TYR A 157 -12.77 22.92 -21.57
C TYR A 157 -12.45 21.67 -20.74
N SER A 158 -11.76 20.74 -21.35
CA SER A 158 -11.20 19.57 -20.69
C SER A 158 -9.78 19.31 -21.16
N TYR A 159 -8.94 18.81 -20.24
CA TYR A 159 -7.55 18.46 -20.51
C TYR A 159 -7.22 17.16 -19.80
N TYR A 160 -6.50 16.26 -20.48
CA TYR A 160 -6.03 15.00 -19.95
C TYR A 160 -4.62 14.75 -20.46
N HIS A 161 -3.63 14.59 -19.58
CA HIS A 161 -2.25 14.39 -19.99
C HIS A 161 -1.43 13.68 -18.91
N ASP A 162 -0.36 12.99 -19.33
CA ASP A 162 0.60 12.37 -18.43
C ASP A 162 1.42 13.42 -17.68
N ASN A 163 1.71 13.15 -16.40
CA ASN A 163 2.46 14.05 -15.53
C ASN A 163 3.95 14.10 -15.85
N ASN A 164 4.51 13.04 -16.42
CA ASN A 164 5.95 12.92 -16.68
C ASN A 164 6.83 13.30 -15.46
N GLY A 165 6.32 13.00 -14.24
CA GLY A 165 6.98 13.32 -12.99
C GLY A 165 6.85 14.77 -12.50
N ASN A 166 6.16 15.65 -13.24
CA ASN A 166 5.97 17.07 -12.87
C ASN A 166 4.50 17.52 -13.04
N PRO A 167 3.64 17.30 -12.04
CA PRO A 167 2.23 17.64 -12.12
C PRO A 167 1.97 19.15 -12.25
N ILE A 168 2.79 20.02 -11.62
CA ILE A 168 2.64 21.48 -11.74
C ILE A 168 2.79 21.91 -13.20
N LYS A 169 3.83 21.40 -13.87
CA LYS A 169 4.08 21.73 -15.27
C LYS A 169 2.97 21.23 -16.20
N THR A 170 2.40 20.07 -15.87
CA THR A 170 1.28 19.51 -16.64
C THR A 170 0.02 20.36 -16.49
N VAL A 171 -0.28 20.83 -15.29
CA VAL A 171 -1.41 21.77 -15.06
C VAL A 171 -1.13 23.11 -15.78
N GLU A 172 0.06 23.67 -15.63
CA GLU A 172 0.46 24.90 -16.34
C GLU A 172 0.25 24.78 -17.86
N ASN A 173 0.71 23.69 -18.45
CA ASN A 173 0.51 23.42 -19.88
C ASN A 173 -0.97 23.34 -20.27
N GLY A 174 -1.81 22.72 -19.44
CA GLY A 174 -3.25 22.62 -19.63
C GLY A 174 -3.94 23.99 -19.55
N LEU A 175 -3.56 24.82 -18.57
CA LEU A 175 -4.07 26.19 -18.41
C LEU A 175 -3.58 27.11 -19.53
N GLN A 176 -2.33 26.95 -19.99
CA GLN A 176 -1.80 27.70 -21.13
C GLN A 176 -2.58 27.43 -22.41
N LYS A 177 -2.89 26.15 -22.71
CA LYS A 177 -3.74 25.79 -23.85
C LYS A 177 -5.14 26.37 -23.73
N LEU A 178 -5.72 26.36 -22.54
CA LEU A 178 -7.01 27.02 -22.29
C LEU A 178 -6.93 28.53 -22.56
N TYR A 179 -5.87 29.19 -22.07
CA TYR A 179 -5.65 30.61 -22.28
C TYR A 179 -5.52 30.96 -23.77
N GLU A 180 -4.78 30.17 -24.53
CA GLU A 180 -4.63 30.34 -25.98
C GLU A 180 -5.97 30.17 -26.72
N GLU A 181 -6.78 29.20 -26.31
CA GLU A 181 -8.13 28.98 -26.85
C GLU A 181 -9.07 30.15 -26.50
N CYS A 182 -9.02 30.67 -25.28
CA CYS A 182 -9.77 31.84 -24.86
C CYS A 182 -9.36 33.06 -25.70
N ARG A 183 -8.06 33.27 -25.89
CA ARG A 183 -7.53 34.37 -26.71
C ARG A 183 -7.99 34.28 -28.19
N ARG A 184 -7.94 33.06 -28.73
CA ARG A 184 -8.39 32.79 -30.11
C ARG A 184 -9.86 33.11 -30.30
N ARG A 185 -10.68 32.89 -29.30
CA ARG A 185 -12.16 33.11 -29.32
C ARG A 185 -12.58 34.49 -28.83
N GLY A 186 -11.65 35.32 -28.37
CA GLY A 186 -11.97 36.60 -27.76
C GLY A 186 -12.72 36.48 -26.42
N THR A 187 -12.50 35.43 -25.69
CA THR A 187 -13.13 35.14 -24.38
C THR A 187 -12.25 35.66 -23.25
N THR A 188 -12.81 36.43 -22.32
CA THR A 188 -12.19 36.70 -21.02
C THR A 188 -12.81 35.73 -20.01
N LEU A 189 -12.05 34.71 -19.61
CA LEU A 189 -12.53 33.70 -18.68
C LEU A 189 -12.22 34.09 -17.24
N ARG A 190 -13.26 34.19 -16.41
CA ARG A 190 -13.17 34.48 -14.99
C ARG A 190 -13.55 33.25 -14.20
N ILE A 191 -12.59 32.75 -13.40
CA ILE A 191 -12.77 31.56 -12.55
C ILE A 191 -13.37 32.02 -11.21
N LYS A 192 -14.57 31.52 -10.89
CA LYS A 192 -15.35 31.82 -9.67
C LYS A 192 -15.16 30.81 -8.55
N GLY A 193 -14.29 29.86 -8.73
CA GLY A 193 -13.94 28.84 -7.75
C GLY A 193 -13.09 27.77 -8.36
N GLY A 194 -12.11 27.33 -7.60
CA GLY A 194 -11.16 26.28 -7.98
C GLY A 194 -11.02 25.20 -6.92
N CYS A 195 -11.01 23.94 -7.34
CA CYS A 195 -10.83 22.80 -6.45
C CYS A 195 -9.87 21.80 -7.06
N SER A 196 -9.03 21.20 -6.22
CA SER A 196 -8.09 20.15 -6.61
C SER A 196 -8.33 18.84 -5.85
N THR A 197 -7.92 17.73 -6.47
CA THR A 197 -7.95 16.37 -5.87
C THR A 197 -6.81 15.50 -6.40
N GLY A 198 -6.71 14.28 -5.91
CA GLY A 198 -5.67 13.30 -6.28
C GLY A 198 -4.40 13.42 -5.45
N TYR A 199 -3.38 12.60 -5.75
CA TYR A 199 -2.10 12.60 -5.02
C TYR A 199 -1.39 13.96 -5.00
N GLY A 200 -1.60 14.79 -6.03
CA GLY A 200 -1.04 16.14 -6.13
C GLY A 200 -1.94 17.24 -5.56
N GLU A 201 -3.03 16.91 -4.89
CA GLU A 201 -4.07 17.83 -4.43
C GLU A 201 -3.51 19.08 -3.73
N ASP A 202 -2.79 18.89 -2.64
CA ASP A 202 -2.26 19.98 -1.83
C ASP A 202 -1.18 20.79 -2.56
N LEU A 203 -0.36 20.11 -3.38
CA LEU A 203 0.66 20.78 -4.21
C LEU A 203 0.01 21.67 -5.25
N ILE A 204 -1.01 21.18 -5.96
CA ILE A 204 -1.76 21.94 -6.96
C ILE A 204 -2.55 23.07 -6.31
N LYS A 205 -3.17 22.80 -5.15
CA LYS A 205 -3.84 23.84 -4.35
C LYS A 205 -2.87 24.98 -4.01
N ALA A 206 -1.67 24.66 -3.54
CA ALA A 206 -0.66 25.65 -3.20
C ALA A 206 -0.12 26.41 -4.43
N ALA A 207 0.14 25.70 -5.55
CA ALA A 207 0.72 26.26 -6.75
C ALA A 207 -0.22 27.22 -7.51
N PHE A 208 -1.51 26.89 -7.55
CA PHE A 208 -2.52 27.62 -8.33
C PHE A 208 -3.56 28.33 -7.48
N HIS A 209 -3.33 28.43 -6.16
CA HIS A 209 -4.21 29.09 -5.20
C HIS A 209 -5.67 28.62 -5.29
N MET A 210 -5.88 27.27 -5.39
CA MET A 210 -7.23 26.73 -5.41
C MET A 210 -7.92 26.99 -4.06
N ASP A 211 -9.22 27.27 -4.10
CA ASP A 211 -10.02 27.55 -2.91
C ASP A 211 -10.15 26.34 -2.01
N ALA A 212 -10.26 25.14 -2.60
CA ALA A 212 -10.33 23.89 -1.85
C ALA A 212 -9.43 22.80 -2.44
N GLY A 213 -9.00 21.89 -1.58
CA GLY A 213 -8.53 20.57 -1.94
C GLY A 213 -9.48 19.56 -1.30
N ILE A 214 -9.91 18.53 -2.02
CA ILE A 214 -10.84 17.52 -1.52
C ILE A 214 -10.33 16.11 -1.81
N ILE A 215 -10.67 15.19 -0.93
CA ILE A 215 -10.33 13.77 -1.10
C ILE A 215 -10.95 13.26 -2.40
N GLU A 216 -10.19 12.44 -3.11
CA GLU A 216 -10.57 11.90 -4.42
C GLU A 216 -11.93 11.19 -4.40
N THR A 217 -12.26 10.47 -3.32
CA THR A 217 -13.56 9.82 -3.14
C THR A 217 -14.72 10.80 -3.08
N ILE A 218 -14.52 11.98 -2.49
CA ILE A 218 -15.53 13.05 -2.46
C ILE A 218 -15.73 13.64 -3.86
N ALA A 219 -14.64 13.86 -4.61
CA ALA A 219 -14.71 14.33 -5.98
C ALA A 219 -15.46 13.32 -6.87
N HIS A 220 -15.12 12.04 -6.80
CA HIS A 220 -15.81 10.98 -7.54
C HIS A 220 -17.28 10.86 -7.17
N TYR A 221 -17.61 10.99 -5.88
CA TYR A 221 -19.02 10.99 -5.43
C TYR A 221 -19.80 12.21 -5.96
N ALA A 222 -19.23 13.41 -5.90
CA ALA A 222 -19.87 14.61 -6.42
C ALA A 222 -20.21 14.49 -7.92
N ALA A 223 -19.27 13.93 -8.71
CA ALA A 223 -19.48 13.66 -10.12
C ALA A 223 -20.52 12.54 -10.36
N ALA A 224 -20.48 11.46 -9.59
CA ALA A 224 -21.46 10.38 -9.69
C ALA A 224 -22.89 10.85 -9.38
N LYS A 225 -23.04 11.66 -8.32
CA LYS A 225 -24.33 12.26 -7.93
C LYS A 225 -24.90 13.20 -9.00
N HIS A 226 -24.04 13.80 -9.81
CA HIS A 226 -24.47 14.62 -10.95
C HIS A 226 -25.06 13.77 -12.08
N ILE A 227 -24.57 12.52 -12.28
CA ILE A 227 -25.10 11.56 -13.25
C ILE A 227 -26.37 10.90 -12.72
N SER A 228 -26.33 10.37 -11.49
CA SER A 228 -27.45 9.70 -10.83
C SER A 228 -27.61 10.24 -9.41
N LYS A 229 -28.75 10.89 -9.13
CA LYS A 229 -29.05 11.45 -7.81
C LYS A 229 -29.12 10.37 -6.70
N GLU A 230 -29.52 9.16 -7.08
CA GLU A 230 -29.72 7.99 -6.21
C GLU A 230 -28.55 7.01 -6.27
N VAL A 231 -27.33 7.50 -6.59
CA VAL A 231 -26.15 6.63 -6.69
C VAL A 231 -25.99 5.78 -5.43
N SER A 232 -25.89 4.44 -5.63
CA SER A 232 -25.70 3.45 -4.56
C SER A 232 -24.29 2.89 -4.52
N PHE A 233 -23.65 2.84 -5.70
CA PHE A 233 -22.30 2.31 -5.81
C PHE A 233 -21.52 3.01 -6.92
N ILE A 234 -20.25 3.29 -6.66
CA ILE A 234 -19.34 3.87 -7.64
C ILE A 234 -18.16 2.93 -7.80
N LEU A 235 -17.87 2.53 -9.03
CA LEU A 235 -16.68 1.78 -9.38
C LEU A 235 -15.79 2.64 -10.26
N ASP A 236 -14.72 3.13 -9.68
CA ASP A 236 -13.67 3.85 -10.38
C ASP A 236 -12.51 2.91 -10.68
N ILE A 237 -12.17 2.71 -11.96
CA ILE A 237 -11.01 1.95 -12.36
C ILE A 237 -10.07 2.85 -13.15
N GLY A 238 -8.99 3.24 -12.46
CA GLY A 238 -7.88 3.98 -13.04
C GLY A 238 -6.90 3.10 -13.82
N GLY A 239 -5.78 3.69 -14.21
CA GLY A 239 -4.69 2.96 -14.87
C GLY A 239 -3.96 2.00 -13.90
N GLN A 240 -3.77 2.39 -12.65
CA GLN A 240 -2.98 1.63 -11.66
C GLN A 240 -3.72 1.32 -10.36
N ASP A 241 -4.84 1.92 -10.12
CA ASP A 241 -5.66 1.77 -8.93
C ASP A 241 -7.13 1.49 -9.27
N MET A 242 -7.85 1.03 -8.29
CA MET A 242 -9.28 0.83 -8.34
C MET A 242 -9.89 1.26 -7.01
N LYS A 243 -10.98 1.99 -7.08
CA LYS A 243 -11.77 2.43 -5.92
C LYS A 243 -13.22 2.00 -6.07
N ALA A 244 -13.76 1.44 -5.01
CA ALA A 244 -15.17 1.10 -4.90
C ALA A 244 -15.76 1.86 -3.72
N ILE A 245 -16.77 2.68 -4.00
CA ILE A 245 -17.39 3.56 -3.01
C ILE A 245 -18.86 3.14 -2.88
N PHE A 246 -19.23 2.71 -1.68
CA PHE A 246 -20.60 2.34 -1.34
C PHE A 246 -21.32 3.55 -0.74
N VAL A 247 -22.48 3.84 -1.27
CA VAL A 247 -23.30 4.97 -0.84
C VAL A 247 -24.66 4.45 -0.36
N ASN A 248 -25.07 4.87 0.82
CA ASN A 248 -26.38 4.58 1.35
C ASN A 248 -27.05 5.88 1.84
N ASP A 249 -28.27 6.12 1.41
CA ASP A 249 -29.04 7.33 1.75
C ASP A 249 -28.27 8.65 1.50
N GLY A 250 -27.48 8.68 0.42
CA GLY A 250 -26.68 9.85 0.06
C GLY A 250 -25.42 10.06 0.88
N VAL A 251 -25.02 9.09 1.72
CA VAL A 251 -23.80 9.11 2.54
C VAL A 251 -22.86 7.99 2.12
N ILE A 252 -21.58 8.29 1.99
CA ILE A 252 -20.53 7.28 1.77
C ILE A 252 -20.36 6.49 3.07
N ASN A 253 -20.66 5.19 3.03
CA ASN A 253 -20.59 4.33 4.21
C ASN A 253 -19.39 3.33 4.17
N ARG A 254 -18.86 3.02 2.99
CA ARG A 254 -17.73 2.11 2.82
C ARG A 254 -16.93 2.47 1.58
N ILE A 255 -15.62 2.38 1.71
CA ILE A 255 -14.68 2.58 0.60
C ILE A 255 -13.71 1.42 0.60
N GLU A 256 -13.49 0.82 -0.57
CA GLU A 256 -12.47 -0.19 -0.79
C GLU A 256 -11.52 0.29 -1.88
N ILE A 257 -10.22 0.22 -1.62
CA ILE A 257 -9.18 0.70 -2.55
C ILE A 257 -8.21 -0.44 -2.83
N ASN A 258 -7.85 -0.61 -4.09
CA ASN A 258 -6.79 -1.50 -4.51
C ASN A 258 -5.72 -0.73 -5.27
N GLU A 259 -4.60 -0.50 -4.61
CA GLU A 259 -3.40 0.14 -5.18
C GLU A 259 -2.24 -0.86 -5.37
N ALA A 260 -2.36 -2.05 -4.79
CA ALA A 260 -1.28 -3.04 -4.75
C ALA A 260 -1.28 -4.03 -5.91
N CYS A 261 -2.42 -4.23 -6.57
CA CYS A 261 -2.57 -5.26 -7.58
C CYS A 261 -3.11 -4.73 -8.91
N SER A 262 -2.29 -4.75 -9.94
CA SER A 262 -2.67 -4.28 -11.29
C SER A 262 -3.74 -5.13 -11.98
N SER A 263 -4.03 -6.34 -11.49
CA SER A 263 -4.96 -7.27 -12.16
C SER A 263 -6.43 -6.82 -12.18
N GLY A 264 -6.77 -5.78 -11.40
CA GLY A 264 -8.07 -5.11 -11.40
C GLY A 264 -8.03 -3.69 -12.00
N CYS A 265 -6.97 -3.30 -12.70
CA CYS A 265 -6.73 -1.94 -13.18
C CYS A 265 -6.48 -1.90 -14.69
N GLY A 266 -6.51 -0.71 -15.28
CA GLY A 266 -6.34 -0.51 -16.71
C GLY A 266 -4.98 -0.94 -17.26
N SER A 267 -3.90 -0.80 -16.46
CA SER A 267 -2.56 -1.25 -16.84
C SER A 267 -2.48 -2.75 -17.17
N PHE A 268 -3.36 -3.55 -16.56
CA PHE A 268 -3.49 -4.97 -16.88
C PHE A 268 -3.88 -5.18 -18.36
N ILE A 269 -4.92 -4.49 -18.82
CA ILE A 269 -5.40 -4.56 -20.22
C ILE A 269 -4.33 -3.99 -21.16
N SER A 270 -3.74 -2.84 -20.83
CA SER A 270 -2.70 -2.20 -21.67
C SER A 270 -1.49 -3.11 -21.87
N THR A 271 -1.05 -3.82 -20.83
CA THR A 271 0.07 -4.75 -20.89
C THR A 271 -0.20 -5.90 -21.87
N PHE A 272 -1.39 -6.47 -21.82
CA PHE A 272 -1.77 -7.58 -22.73
C PHE A 272 -2.04 -7.10 -24.15
N ALA A 273 -2.68 -5.95 -24.35
CA ALA A 273 -2.85 -5.35 -25.66
C ALA A 273 -1.50 -5.16 -26.36
N GLN A 274 -0.53 -4.52 -25.67
CA GLN A 274 0.82 -4.33 -26.20
C GLN A 274 1.56 -5.65 -26.46
N SER A 275 1.41 -6.64 -25.59
CA SER A 275 2.07 -7.94 -25.75
C SER A 275 1.52 -8.74 -26.95
N LEU A 276 0.34 -8.40 -27.41
CA LEU A 276 -0.35 -9.00 -28.57
C LEU A 276 -0.32 -8.08 -29.80
N ASP A 277 0.44 -6.97 -29.76
CA ASP A 277 0.63 -6.01 -30.83
C ASP A 277 -0.66 -5.27 -31.26
N TYR A 278 -1.49 -4.94 -30.26
CA TYR A 278 -2.73 -4.18 -30.44
C TYR A 278 -2.65 -2.83 -29.74
N SER A 279 -3.33 -1.81 -30.30
CA SER A 279 -3.69 -0.61 -29.54
C SER A 279 -4.72 -0.99 -28.45
N VAL A 280 -4.79 -0.24 -27.36
CA VAL A 280 -5.77 -0.52 -26.28
C VAL A 280 -7.20 -0.37 -26.80
N GLU A 281 -7.43 0.58 -27.72
CA GLU A 281 -8.71 0.85 -28.36
C GLU A 281 -9.15 -0.30 -29.27
N ASP A 282 -8.26 -0.80 -30.15
CA ASP A 282 -8.56 -1.89 -31.05
C ASP A 282 -8.76 -3.20 -30.28
N PHE A 283 -7.98 -3.40 -29.21
CA PHE A 283 -8.11 -4.54 -28.31
C PHE A 283 -9.48 -4.55 -27.61
N ALA A 284 -9.91 -3.38 -27.09
CA ALA A 284 -11.22 -3.20 -26.48
C ALA A 284 -12.38 -3.44 -27.48
N LYS A 285 -12.20 -2.95 -28.72
CA LYS A 285 -13.20 -3.16 -29.79
C LYS A 285 -13.28 -4.62 -30.21
N ALA A 286 -12.15 -5.29 -30.36
CA ALA A 286 -12.13 -6.73 -30.67
C ALA A 286 -12.85 -7.55 -29.61
N ALA A 287 -12.65 -7.22 -28.31
CA ALA A 287 -13.32 -7.88 -27.19
C ALA A 287 -14.85 -7.82 -27.28
N CYS A 288 -15.41 -6.71 -27.76
CA CYS A 288 -16.87 -6.54 -27.88
C CYS A 288 -17.52 -7.54 -28.88
N PHE A 289 -16.75 -8.02 -29.84
CA PHE A 289 -17.25 -8.90 -30.93
C PHE A 289 -16.70 -10.33 -30.85
N SER A 290 -16.13 -10.72 -29.71
CA SER A 290 -15.68 -12.07 -29.43
C SER A 290 -16.90 -13.03 -29.42
N GLN A 291 -16.75 -14.19 -30.09
CA GLN A 291 -17.79 -15.23 -30.14
C GLN A 291 -17.62 -16.27 -29.02
N ALA A 292 -16.38 -16.47 -28.53
CA ALA A 292 -16.05 -17.46 -27.49
C ALA A 292 -15.06 -16.91 -26.49
N PRO A 293 -15.45 -15.96 -25.59
CA PRO A 293 -14.57 -15.35 -24.63
C PRO A 293 -13.86 -16.37 -23.76
N CYS A 294 -12.53 -16.28 -23.63
CA CYS A 294 -11.75 -17.21 -22.82
C CYS A 294 -12.05 -17.07 -21.33
N ASP A 295 -12.37 -18.15 -20.60
CA ASP A 295 -12.36 -18.06 -19.14
C ASP A 295 -10.94 -18.12 -18.60
N LEU A 296 -10.41 -16.95 -18.30
CA LEU A 296 -9.07 -16.77 -17.75
C LEU A 296 -9.04 -16.77 -16.22
N GLY A 297 -10.22 -16.75 -15.58
CA GLY A 297 -10.37 -16.72 -14.12
C GLY A 297 -9.88 -15.44 -13.46
N THR A 298 -9.59 -15.51 -12.16
CA THR A 298 -9.11 -14.38 -11.33
C THR A 298 -7.65 -14.57 -10.97
N ARG A 299 -6.71 -14.27 -11.86
CA ARG A 299 -5.28 -14.48 -11.66
C ARG A 299 -4.54 -13.13 -11.60
N CYS A 300 -3.42 -13.09 -10.90
CA CYS A 300 -2.52 -11.93 -10.99
C CYS A 300 -1.85 -11.88 -12.37
N THR A 301 -1.35 -10.72 -12.76
CA THR A 301 -0.76 -10.46 -14.09
C THR A 301 0.32 -11.48 -14.49
N VAL A 302 1.15 -11.91 -13.53
CA VAL A 302 2.23 -12.88 -13.79
C VAL A 302 1.69 -14.24 -14.21
N PHE A 303 0.74 -14.78 -13.47
CA PHE A 303 0.11 -16.07 -13.79
C PHE A 303 -0.85 -15.99 -14.98
N MET A 304 -1.45 -14.82 -15.21
CA MET A 304 -2.30 -14.57 -16.36
C MET A 304 -1.53 -14.68 -17.68
N ASN A 305 -0.30 -14.19 -17.73
CA ASN A 305 0.55 -14.29 -18.92
C ASN A 305 0.74 -15.75 -19.37
N SER A 306 0.95 -16.66 -18.44
CA SER A 306 1.06 -18.10 -18.74
C SER A 306 -0.27 -18.66 -19.28
N LYS A 307 -1.41 -18.24 -18.72
CA LYS A 307 -2.74 -18.68 -19.16
C LYS A 307 -3.08 -18.13 -20.55
N VAL A 308 -2.80 -16.87 -20.82
CA VAL A 308 -2.99 -16.26 -22.14
C VAL A 308 -2.16 -17.00 -23.21
N LYS A 309 -0.90 -17.30 -22.93
CA LYS A 309 -0.05 -18.10 -23.83
C LYS A 309 -0.59 -19.52 -24.05
N GLN A 310 -1.18 -20.11 -23.02
CA GLN A 310 -1.82 -21.42 -23.13
C GLN A 310 -3.01 -21.38 -24.08
N VAL A 311 -3.99 -20.48 -23.86
CA VAL A 311 -5.20 -20.41 -24.69
C VAL A 311 -4.90 -19.99 -26.13
N LEU A 312 -3.85 -19.19 -26.37
CA LEU A 312 -3.36 -18.91 -27.73
C LEU A 312 -2.91 -20.20 -28.45
N ARG A 313 -2.21 -21.09 -27.75
CA ARG A 313 -1.79 -22.40 -28.31
C ARG A 313 -2.96 -23.33 -28.52
N GLU A 314 -4.01 -23.18 -27.74
CA GLU A 314 -5.27 -23.92 -27.87
C GLU A 314 -6.17 -23.39 -29.01
N GLY A 315 -5.73 -22.31 -29.70
CA GLY A 315 -6.41 -21.78 -30.89
C GLY A 315 -7.39 -20.63 -30.59
N ALA A 316 -7.37 -20.05 -29.38
CA ALA A 316 -8.20 -18.89 -29.08
C ALA A 316 -7.78 -17.67 -29.91
N SER A 317 -8.75 -16.91 -30.40
CA SER A 317 -8.50 -15.67 -31.10
C SER A 317 -8.08 -14.55 -30.15
N VAL A 318 -7.44 -13.50 -30.66
CA VAL A 318 -7.12 -12.31 -29.86
C VAL A 318 -8.38 -11.66 -29.32
N ALA A 319 -9.49 -11.67 -30.06
CA ALA A 319 -10.79 -11.17 -29.63
C ALA A 319 -11.32 -11.94 -28.40
N ASP A 320 -11.19 -13.28 -28.41
CA ASP A 320 -11.65 -14.14 -27.31
C ASP A 320 -10.80 -13.93 -26.04
N ILE A 321 -9.50 -13.70 -26.21
CA ILE A 321 -8.60 -13.37 -25.12
C ILE A 321 -8.92 -11.99 -24.56
N ALA A 322 -9.14 -10.99 -25.40
CA ALA A 322 -9.46 -9.63 -24.99
C ALA A 322 -10.78 -9.58 -24.20
N ALA A 323 -11.79 -10.32 -24.65
CA ALA A 323 -13.05 -10.47 -23.94
C ALA A 323 -12.89 -11.20 -22.60
N GLY A 324 -12.11 -12.28 -22.58
CA GLY A 324 -11.77 -13.00 -21.35
C GLY A 324 -11.03 -12.16 -20.33
N LEU A 325 -10.11 -11.30 -20.79
CA LEU A 325 -9.40 -10.34 -19.91
C LEU A 325 -10.35 -9.27 -19.36
N SER A 326 -11.32 -8.79 -20.16
CA SER A 326 -12.34 -7.86 -19.69
C SER A 326 -13.19 -8.46 -18.56
N TYR A 327 -13.65 -9.70 -18.71
CA TYR A 327 -14.27 -10.43 -17.62
C TYR A 327 -13.36 -10.64 -16.42
N SER A 328 -12.08 -10.94 -16.64
CA SER A 328 -11.10 -11.17 -15.56
C SER A 328 -10.84 -9.92 -14.72
N VAL A 329 -10.72 -8.74 -15.33
CA VAL A 329 -10.60 -7.46 -14.60
C VAL A 329 -11.77 -7.28 -13.66
N VAL A 330 -12.99 -7.42 -14.17
CA VAL A 330 -14.21 -7.26 -13.36
C VAL A 330 -14.32 -8.33 -12.28
N LYS A 331 -14.05 -9.61 -12.60
CA LYS A 331 -14.03 -10.70 -11.61
C LYS A 331 -12.99 -10.42 -10.51
N ASN A 332 -11.81 -9.89 -10.84
CA ASN A 332 -10.81 -9.51 -9.85
C ASN A 332 -11.31 -8.37 -8.94
N CYS A 333 -11.97 -7.35 -9.50
CA CYS A 333 -12.59 -6.28 -8.70
C CYS A 333 -13.65 -6.82 -7.76
N LEU A 334 -14.64 -7.54 -8.29
CA LEU A 334 -15.81 -7.99 -7.53
C LEU A 334 -15.47 -9.07 -6.49
N TYR A 335 -14.70 -10.09 -6.88
CA TYR A 335 -14.53 -11.29 -6.05
C TYR A 335 -13.23 -11.32 -5.25
N LYS A 336 -12.15 -10.69 -5.73
CA LYS A 336 -10.88 -10.64 -4.98
C LYS A 336 -10.76 -9.41 -4.08
N VAL A 337 -11.05 -8.24 -4.62
CA VAL A 337 -10.90 -7.00 -3.88
C VAL A 337 -12.11 -6.78 -2.97
N LEU A 338 -13.30 -6.74 -3.54
CA LEU A 338 -14.52 -6.47 -2.79
C LEU A 338 -15.04 -7.70 -2.03
N GLN A 339 -14.57 -8.90 -2.37
CA GLN A 339 -14.98 -10.17 -1.78
C GLN A 339 -16.51 -10.34 -1.76
N LEU A 340 -17.16 -9.87 -2.82
CA LEU A 340 -18.62 -9.90 -2.92
C LEU A 340 -19.13 -11.33 -2.98
N LYS A 341 -20.09 -11.62 -2.11
CA LYS A 341 -20.87 -12.86 -2.13
C LYS A 341 -22.22 -12.67 -2.79
N ASP A 342 -22.72 -11.45 -2.77
CA ASP A 342 -24.02 -11.08 -3.30
C ASP A 342 -23.91 -9.71 -3.98
N THR A 343 -24.45 -9.62 -5.20
CA THR A 343 -24.45 -8.38 -6.00
C THR A 343 -25.52 -7.39 -5.58
N GLU A 344 -26.50 -7.81 -4.77
CA GLU A 344 -27.55 -6.91 -4.25
C GLU A 344 -26.99 -5.79 -3.38
N ILE A 345 -25.84 -6.02 -2.73
CA ILE A 345 -25.11 -5.01 -1.93
C ILE A 345 -24.73 -3.77 -2.77
N LEU A 346 -24.58 -3.90 -4.09
CA LEU A 346 -24.23 -2.79 -4.97
C LEU A 346 -25.41 -1.82 -5.18
N GLY A 347 -26.65 -2.25 -4.90
CA GLY A 347 -27.85 -1.48 -5.24
C GLY A 347 -28.09 -1.39 -6.75
N ASP A 348 -29.00 -0.53 -7.18
CA ASP A 348 -29.45 -0.46 -8.59
C ASP A 348 -28.84 0.73 -9.36
N HIS A 349 -28.22 1.68 -8.66
CA HIS A 349 -27.63 2.88 -9.25
C HIS A 349 -26.11 2.82 -9.25
N ILE A 350 -25.54 1.98 -10.11
CA ILE A 350 -24.09 1.75 -10.23
C ILE A 350 -23.49 2.74 -11.22
N VAL A 351 -22.69 3.69 -10.74
CA VAL A 351 -21.94 4.64 -11.58
C VAL A 351 -20.52 4.15 -11.80
N VAL A 352 -20.08 4.08 -13.07
CA VAL A 352 -18.73 3.68 -13.43
C VAL A 352 -17.89 4.85 -13.88
N GLN A 353 -16.64 4.93 -13.39
CA GLN A 353 -15.72 6.04 -13.59
C GLN A 353 -14.30 5.54 -13.85
N GLY A 354 -13.41 6.45 -14.20
CA GLY A 354 -12.01 6.14 -14.51
C GLY A 354 -11.73 5.83 -15.97
N GLY A 355 -10.48 6.00 -16.37
CA GLY A 355 -10.05 5.85 -17.77
C GLY A 355 -10.31 4.45 -18.34
N THR A 356 -10.24 3.42 -17.52
CA THR A 356 -10.51 2.02 -17.92
C THR A 356 -11.97 1.81 -18.32
N MET A 357 -12.90 2.60 -17.78
CA MET A 357 -14.32 2.53 -18.11
C MET A 357 -14.69 3.14 -19.48
N ARG A 358 -13.71 3.69 -20.21
CA ARG A 358 -13.88 3.99 -21.66
C ARG A 358 -14.02 2.70 -22.48
N ASN A 359 -13.52 1.59 -21.96
CA ASN A 359 -13.61 0.28 -22.60
C ASN A 359 -15.02 -0.30 -22.44
N ASP A 360 -15.77 -0.34 -23.56
CA ASP A 360 -17.15 -0.83 -23.61
C ASP A 360 -17.26 -2.30 -23.17
N SER A 361 -16.25 -3.13 -23.48
CA SER A 361 -16.25 -4.55 -23.10
C SER A 361 -16.15 -4.78 -21.59
N ILE A 362 -15.40 -3.93 -20.86
CA ILE A 362 -15.29 -4.01 -19.41
C ILE A 362 -16.61 -3.59 -18.76
N VAL A 363 -17.19 -2.48 -19.20
CA VAL A 363 -18.48 -1.99 -18.67
C VAL A 363 -19.58 -3.04 -18.88
N ARG A 364 -19.66 -3.61 -20.08
CA ARG A 364 -20.66 -4.65 -20.37
C ARG A 364 -20.38 -5.96 -19.60
N SER A 365 -19.11 -6.32 -19.41
CA SER A 365 -18.74 -7.46 -18.54
C SER A 365 -19.22 -7.26 -17.10
N LEU A 366 -19.14 -6.04 -16.58
CA LEU A 366 -19.66 -5.70 -15.25
C LEU A 366 -21.18 -5.91 -15.20
N GLU A 367 -21.92 -5.43 -16.19
CA GLU A 367 -23.38 -5.61 -16.27
C GLU A 367 -23.76 -7.09 -16.36
N LYS A 368 -23.06 -7.87 -17.20
CA LYS A 368 -23.34 -9.32 -17.34
C LYS A 368 -23.01 -10.10 -16.06
N LEU A 369 -21.95 -9.76 -15.35
CA LEU A 369 -21.57 -10.44 -14.11
C LEU A 369 -22.43 -10.06 -12.90
N THR A 370 -22.96 -8.84 -12.88
CA THR A 370 -23.80 -8.36 -11.77
C THR A 370 -25.28 -8.50 -12.02
N GLY A 371 -25.69 -8.64 -13.29
CA GLY A 371 -27.10 -8.60 -13.71
C GLY A 371 -27.73 -7.19 -13.61
N LYS A 372 -26.90 -6.16 -13.32
CA LYS A 372 -27.37 -4.79 -13.08
C LYS A 372 -26.87 -3.84 -14.18
N GLN A 373 -27.69 -2.83 -14.48
CA GLN A 373 -27.30 -1.76 -15.41
C GLN A 373 -26.30 -0.78 -14.74
N THR A 374 -25.43 -0.20 -15.56
CA THR A 374 -24.47 0.79 -15.12
C THR A 374 -24.72 2.16 -15.74
N PHE A 375 -24.42 3.21 -14.99
CA PHE A 375 -24.48 4.60 -15.41
C PHE A 375 -23.06 5.05 -15.78
N ARG A 376 -22.81 5.39 -17.02
CA ARG A 376 -21.50 5.83 -17.52
C ARG A 376 -21.61 7.13 -18.29
N SER A 377 -20.80 8.13 -17.92
CA SER A 377 -20.68 9.36 -18.71
C SER A 377 -19.89 9.14 -20.01
N ASN A 378 -19.98 10.10 -20.91
CA ASN A 378 -19.14 10.17 -22.12
C ASN A 378 -17.67 10.54 -21.85
N CYS A 379 -17.32 10.89 -20.60
CA CYS A 379 -15.96 11.24 -20.18
C CYS A 379 -15.65 10.62 -18.79
N PRO A 380 -15.69 9.28 -18.64
CA PRO A 380 -15.49 8.62 -17.37
C PRO A 380 -14.11 8.88 -16.75
N GLU A 381 -13.11 9.20 -17.58
CA GLU A 381 -11.75 9.54 -17.17
C GLU A 381 -11.63 10.93 -16.51
N LEU A 382 -12.60 11.81 -16.71
CA LEU A 382 -12.58 13.18 -16.21
C LEU A 382 -13.38 13.36 -14.91
N MET A 383 -13.96 12.30 -14.36
CA MET A 383 -14.95 12.39 -13.28
C MET A 383 -14.36 12.99 -11.99
N GLY A 384 -13.10 12.71 -11.64
CA GLY A 384 -12.44 13.35 -10.51
C GLY A 384 -12.35 14.87 -10.66
N ALA A 385 -11.88 15.33 -11.81
CA ALA A 385 -11.79 16.77 -12.11
C ALA A 385 -13.17 17.43 -12.26
N LEU A 386 -14.14 16.71 -12.85
CA LEU A 386 -15.53 17.16 -12.93
C LEU A 386 -16.15 17.36 -11.54
N GLY A 387 -15.96 16.39 -10.65
CA GLY A 387 -16.42 16.46 -9.28
C GLY A 387 -15.81 17.63 -8.51
N CYS A 388 -14.52 17.90 -8.71
CA CYS A 388 -13.86 19.09 -8.17
C CYS A 388 -14.48 20.39 -8.70
N ALA A 389 -14.75 20.49 -10.00
CA ALA A 389 -15.37 21.70 -10.59
C ALA A 389 -16.80 21.91 -10.09
N LEU A 390 -17.58 20.83 -9.88
CA LEU A 390 -18.90 20.87 -9.28
C LEU A 390 -18.85 21.27 -7.79
N TYR A 391 -17.86 20.76 -7.05
CA TYR A 391 -17.64 21.13 -5.65
C TYR A 391 -17.23 22.61 -5.51
N ALA A 392 -16.32 23.08 -6.40
CA ALA A 392 -15.86 24.47 -6.40
C ALA A 392 -17.02 25.48 -6.49
N LYS A 393 -18.10 25.11 -7.17
CA LYS A 393 -19.30 25.96 -7.28
C LYS A 393 -20.07 26.14 -5.96
N GLN A 394 -19.89 25.22 -5.01
CA GLN A 394 -20.58 25.25 -3.71
C GLN A 394 -19.78 26.01 -2.64
N ILE A 395 -18.56 26.46 -2.96
CA ILE A 395 -17.71 27.17 -2.01
C ILE A 395 -18.23 28.59 -1.85
N GLU A 396 -18.67 28.91 -0.64
CA GLU A 396 -19.02 30.27 -0.26
C GLU A 396 -17.75 31.14 -0.18
N ASN A 397 -17.82 32.36 -0.73
CA ASN A 397 -16.68 33.29 -0.78
C ASN A 397 -15.44 32.79 -1.55
N ALA A 398 -15.63 31.95 -2.55
CA ALA A 398 -14.54 31.55 -3.43
C ALA A 398 -13.87 32.77 -4.09
N ARG A 399 -12.55 32.69 -4.28
CA ARG A 399 -11.79 33.75 -4.91
C ARG A 399 -12.14 33.84 -6.40
N VAL A 400 -12.52 35.01 -6.86
CA VAL A 400 -12.69 35.28 -8.30
C VAL A 400 -11.33 35.66 -8.89
N THR A 401 -10.87 34.89 -9.89
CA THR A 401 -9.53 35.03 -10.46
C THR A 401 -9.60 34.99 -11.98
N GLU A 402 -8.78 35.78 -12.66
CA GLU A 402 -8.60 35.64 -14.08
C GLU A 402 -7.59 34.57 -14.45
N LEU A 403 -7.79 33.91 -15.58
CA LEU A 403 -6.96 32.77 -15.99
C LEU A 403 -5.46 33.14 -16.19
N ASN A 404 -5.18 34.37 -16.62
CA ASN A 404 -3.81 34.90 -16.75
C ASN A 404 -3.10 35.02 -15.39
N GLU A 405 -3.80 35.36 -14.33
CA GLU A 405 -3.24 35.41 -12.96
C GLU A 405 -2.85 34.03 -12.48
N MET A 406 -3.69 33.01 -12.73
CA MET A 406 -3.37 31.64 -12.38
C MET A 406 -2.09 31.11 -13.04
N LEU A 407 -1.82 31.51 -14.28
CA LEU A 407 -0.60 31.14 -14.99
C LEU A 407 0.65 31.82 -14.40
N GLN A 408 0.53 33.04 -13.85
CA GLN A 408 1.64 33.73 -13.20
C GLN A 408 2.02 33.08 -11.85
N TRP A 409 1.07 32.47 -11.13
CA TRP A 409 1.31 31.80 -9.86
C TRP A 409 2.07 30.50 -9.98
N ALA A 410 2.03 29.83 -11.13
CA ALA A 410 2.67 28.55 -11.39
C ALA A 410 4.21 28.60 -11.37
N GLN A 411 4.82 29.79 -11.34
CA GLN A 411 6.28 29.91 -11.28
C GLN A 411 6.79 29.51 -9.89
N TYR A 412 7.75 28.61 -9.85
CA TYR A 412 8.34 28.12 -8.62
C TYR A 412 9.82 27.79 -8.76
N THR A 413 10.51 27.77 -7.62
CA THR A 413 11.83 27.15 -7.49
C THR A 413 11.69 25.93 -6.58
N SER A 414 12.47 24.88 -6.84
CA SER A 414 12.47 23.68 -6.02
C SER A 414 13.86 23.40 -5.45
N LYS A 415 13.90 22.95 -4.18
CA LYS A 415 15.14 22.54 -3.52
C LYS A 415 14.91 21.23 -2.76
N GLN A 416 15.78 20.27 -3.00
CA GLN A 416 15.79 19.03 -2.23
C GLN A 416 16.45 19.25 -0.88
N LEU A 417 15.80 18.82 0.18
CA LEU A 417 16.24 18.85 1.57
C LEU A 417 16.18 17.45 2.15
N GLN A 418 16.99 17.19 3.18
CA GLN A 418 16.89 15.96 3.95
C GLN A 418 16.36 16.27 5.34
N CYS A 419 15.28 15.63 5.73
CA CYS A 419 14.73 15.74 7.07
C CYS A 419 15.64 15.01 8.07
N ARG A 420 15.95 15.66 9.18
CA ARG A 420 16.75 15.09 10.27
C ARG A 420 15.95 14.93 11.58
N GLY A 421 14.61 14.97 11.48
CA GLY A 421 13.74 14.94 12.65
C GLY A 421 13.49 13.53 13.23
N CYS A 422 13.82 12.48 12.49
CA CYS A 422 13.71 11.09 12.93
C CYS A 422 14.53 10.17 12.01
N GLU A 423 14.57 8.90 12.34
CA GLU A 423 15.32 7.85 11.62
C GLU A 423 14.92 7.69 10.14
N ASN A 424 13.72 8.10 9.74
CA ASN A 424 13.27 8.01 8.36
C ASN A 424 14.04 8.89 7.39
N GLN A 425 14.72 9.95 7.87
CA GLN A 425 15.54 10.86 7.08
C GLN A 425 14.93 11.20 5.71
N CYS A 426 13.64 11.54 5.69
CA CYS A 426 12.88 11.74 4.46
C CYS A 426 13.59 12.72 3.51
N ALA A 427 13.65 12.36 2.23
CA ALA A 427 14.00 13.30 1.16
C ALA A 427 12.81 14.22 0.92
N ILE A 428 12.96 15.50 1.27
CA ILE A 428 11.91 16.52 1.17
C ILE A 428 12.19 17.39 -0.05
N MET A 429 11.17 17.62 -0.86
CA MET A 429 11.21 18.64 -1.92
C MET A 429 10.49 19.89 -1.40
N ARG A 430 11.22 20.98 -1.23
CA ARG A 430 10.65 22.28 -0.93
C ARG A 430 10.39 23.03 -2.23
N TYR A 431 9.14 23.37 -2.47
CA TYR A 431 8.71 24.29 -3.51
C TYR A 431 8.56 25.68 -2.93
N THR A 432 9.08 26.69 -3.60
CA THR A 432 8.92 28.11 -3.26
C THR A 432 8.25 28.80 -4.43
N PHE A 433 7.03 29.26 -4.23
CA PHE A 433 6.24 29.99 -5.21
C PHE A 433 6.51 31.49 -5.15
N ASN A 434 6.16 32.24 -6.15
CA ASN A 434 6.41 33.70 -6.25
C ASN A 434 5.81 34.52 -5.10
N SER A 435 4.81 33.98 -4.39
CA SER A 435 4.20 34.58 -3.21
C SER A 435 4.97 34.37 -1.92
N GLU A 436 6.23 33.90 -1.96
CA GLU A 436 7.03 33.46 -0.83
C GLU A 436 6.45 32.28 -0.02
N ASN A 437 5.34 31.72 -0.47
CA ASN A 437 4.75 30.53 0.13
C ASN A 437 5.60 29.31 -0.18
N HIS A 438 5.80 28.48 0.85
CA HIS A 438 6.52 27.22 0.73
C HIS A 438 5.56 26.04 0.81
N TYR A 439 5.84 25.04 -0.03
CA TYR A 439 5.18 23.74 0.07
C TYR A 439 6.24 22.65 0.16
N PHE A 440 6.05 21.71 1.09
CA PHE A 440 6.95 20.59 1.34
C PHE A 440 6.29 19.30 0.87
N SER A 441 6.96 18.56 -0.02
CA SER A 441 6.52 17.26 -0.52
C SER A 441 7.53 16.19 -0.11
N GLY A 442 7.06 14.94 0.06
CA GLY A 442 7.90 13.81 0.46
C GLY A 442 8.08 13.65 1.97
N ASN A 443 7.54 14.56 2.77
CA ASN A 443 7.49 14.40 4.23
C ASN A 443 6.51 13.30 4.62
N ARG A 444 6.99 12.36 5.45
CA ARG A 444 6.16 11.29 6.02
C ARG A 444 5.45 11.69 7.32
N CYS A 445 5.71 12.88 7.81
CA CYS A 445 5.05 13.46 8.98
C CYS A 445 5.24 14.98 8.96
N GLU A 446 4.51 15.71 9.79
CA GLU A 446 4.56 17.17 9.87
C GLU A 446 5.38 17.69 11.08
N LYS A 447 6.29 16.88 11.63
CA LYS A 447 7.07 17.26 12.83
C LYS A 447 8.06 18.38 12.55
N VAL A 448 8.74 18.36 11.40
CA VAL A 448 9.80 19.31 11.04
C VAL A 448 9.37 20.21 9.89
N PHE A 449 8.83 19.61 8.84
CA PHE A 449 8.33 20.33 7.67
C PHE A 449 6.81 20.19 7.61
N SER A 450 6.09 21.29 7.81
CA SER A 450 4.64 21.32 7.84
C SER A 450 4.09 22.27 6.79
N ASN A 451 3.07 21.83 6.06
CA ASN A 451 2.31 22.65 5.11
C ASN A 451 1.12 23.37 5.81
N LYS A 452 0.84 23.03 7.07
CA LYS A 452 -0.30 23.56 7.85
C LYS A 452 0.06 24.78 8.71
N GLY A 453 1.30 25.26 8.60
CA GLY A 453 1.82 26.36 9.43
C GLY A 453 2.21 25.92 10.84
N SER A 454 2.88 26.82 11.59
CA SER A 454 3.43 26.55 12.93
C SER A 454 2.38 26.44 14.04
N HIS A 455 1.11 26.68 13.78
CA HIS A 455 0.01 26.73 14.76
C HIS A 455 -0.97 25.56 14.68
N ALA A 456 -0.65 24.49 13.95
CA ALA A 456 -1.48 23.29 14.03
C ALA A 456 -1.40 22.74 15.46
N ASP A 457 -2.51 22.78 16.18
CA ASP A 457 -2.68 22.20 17.51
C ASP A 457 -2.30 20.71 17.43
N LYS A 458 -1.12 20.35 17.95
CA LYS A 458 -0.68 18.97 17.96
C LYS A 458 -1.51 18.25 19.01
N GLY A 459 -2.31 17.28 18.58
CA GLY A 459 -3.05 16.42 19.49
C GLY A 459 -2.11 15.69 20.48
N ILE A 460 -2.64 15.32 21.62
CA ILE A 460 -1.89 14.56 22.64
C ILE A 460 -1.74 13.12 22.17
N ASN A 461 -0.49 12.64 22.09
CA ASN A 461 -0.17 11.25 21.79
C ASN A 461 0.09 10.49 23.12
N THR A 462 -0.86 9.67 23.55
CA THR A 462 -0.74 8.93 24.82
C THR A 462 0.35 7.84 24.79
N TYR A 463 0.82 7.43 23.60
CA TYR A 463 1.90 6.45 23.50
C TYR A 463 3.25 6.97 24.01
N ASP A 464 3.53 8.28 23.83
CA ASP A 464 4.77 8.84 24.31
C ASP A 464 4.88 8.70 25.84
N LYS A 465 3.78 8.97 26.55
CA LYS A 465 3.70 8.76 28.00
C LYS A 465 3.74 7.28 28.40
N LYS A 466 3.09 6.41 27.62
CA LYS A 466 3.19 4.97 27.86
C LYS A 466 4.63 4.46 27.73
N LEU A 467 5.35 4.87 26.70
CA LEU A 467 6.74 4.46 26.48
C LEU A 467 7.68 4.97 27.58
N GLU A 468 7.48 6.22 28.06
CA GLU A 468 8.19 6.78 29.20
C GLU A 468 7.95 5.91 30.46
N LEU A 469 6.70 5.65 30.83
CA LEU A 469 6.35 4.86 32.02
C LEU A 469 6.85 3.40 31.95
N LEU A 470 6.91 2.83 30.74
CA LEU A 470 7.43 1.49 30.52
C LEU A 470 8.94 1.41 30.66
N PHE A 471 9.67 2.23 29.91
CA PHE A 471 11.08 2.00 29.61
C PHE A 471 12.05 3.00 30.24
N ASP A 472 11.58 4.15 30.74
CA ASP A 472 12.42 5.08 31.47
C ASP A 472 12.60 4.61 32.92
N ARG A 473 13.37 3.51 33.05
CA ARG A 473 13.66 2.81 34.29
C ARG A 473 15.13 2.49 34.33
N SER A 474 15.83 3.09 35.28
CA SER A 474 17.23 2.79 35.53
C SER A 474 17.38 2.29 36.97
N ALA A 475 18.15 1.25 37.16
CA ALA A 475 18.61 0.81 38.45
C ALA A 475 20.07 0.39 38.30
N ASP A 476 20.99 1.26 38.72
CA ASP A 476 22.39 0.90 38.76
C ASP A 476 22.63 0.08 40.03
N ILE A 477 23.00 -1.17 39.85
CA ILE A 477 23.31 -2.08 40.95
C ILE A 477 24.82 -2.07 41.11
N PRO A 478 25.37 -1.57 42.27
CA PRO A 478 26.82 -1.36 42.43
C PRO A 478 27.67 -2.62 42.26
N GLN A 479 27.12 -3.78 42.60
CA GLN A 479 27.78 -5.08 42.43
C GLN A 479 26.74 -6.09 41.96
N PRO A 480 26.41 -6.11 40.68
CA PRO A 480 25.38 -7.04 40.14
C PRO A 480 25.91 -8.48 40.14
N LEU A 481 25.03 -9.42 40.36
CA LEU A 481 25.34 -10.85 40.22
C LEU A 481 25.79 -11.14 38.78
N PHE A 482 25.05 -10.61 37.83
CA PHE A 482 25.33 -10.62 36.39
C PHE A 482 24.40 -9.60 35.71
N THR A 483 24.62 -9.39 34.40
CA THR A 483 23.77 -8.52 33.56
C THR A 483 22.86 -9.37 32.66
N ILE A 484 21.54 -9.15 32.74
CA ILE A 484 20.54 -9.78 31.90
C ILE A 484 20.05 -8.78 30.84
N GLY A 485 20.11 -9.17 29.58
CA GLY A 485 19.56 -8.39 28.47
C GLY A 485 18.06 -8.64 28.29
N ILE A 486 17.26 -7.59 28.21
CA ILE A 486 15.85 -7.69 27.88
C ILE A 486 15.62 -7.00 26.53
N PRO A 487 15.21 -7.72 25.48
CA PRO A 487 14.89 -7.10 24.21
C PRO A 487 13.57 -6.32 24.30
N ARG A 488 13.58 -5.07 23.81
CA ARG A 488 12.43 -4.15 23.80
C ARG A 488 11.44 -4.53 22.69
N ILE A 489 10.74 -5.66 22.87
CA ILE A 489 9.90 -6.32 21.86
C ILE A 489 8.64 -6.90 22.47
N LEU A 490 7.66 -7.21 21.61
CA LEU A 490 6.50 -8.04 21.92
C LEU A 490 5.85 -7.63 23.27
N ASN A 491 5.66 -8.57 24.20
CA ASN A 491 5.01 -8.32 25.47
C ASN A 491 5.79 -7.42 26.42
N MET A 492 7.06 -7.12 26.15
CA MET A 492 7.81 -6.13 26.94
C MET A 492 7.20 -4.72 26.84
N TYR A 493 6.38 -4.45 25.82
CA TYR A 493 5.58 -3.22 25.73
C TYR A 493 4.36 -3.18 26.70
N GLU A 494 4.25 -4.18 27.59
CA GLU A 494 3.26 -4.24 28.66
C GLU A 494 3.88 -4.69 30.00
N GLU A 495 4.75 -5.72 29.98
CA GLU A 495 5.23 -6.43 31.14
C GLU A 495 6.63 -5.99 31.61
N TYR A 496 7.30 -5.08 30.88
CA TYR A 496 8.66 -4.66 31.23
C TYR A 496 8.80 -4.14 32.67
N PRO A 497 7.86 -3.38 33.27
CA PRO A 497 7.92 -2.95 34.66
C PRO A 497 8.04 -4.13 35.65
N PHE A 498 7.29 -5.20 35.41
CA PHE A 498 7.36 -6.42 36.21
C PHE A 498 8.75 -7.08 36.12
N TRP A 499 9.23 -7.32 34.90
CA TRP A 499 10.51 -8.01 34.69
C TRP A 499 11.70 -7.19 35.17
N HIS A 500 11.73 -5.91 34.90
CA HIS A 500 12.76 -5.01 35.38
C HIS A 500 12.86 -5.04 36.91
N THR A 501 11.73 -4.92 37.61
CA THR A 501 11.70 -4.90 39.06
C THR A 501 12.02 -6.28 39.66
N LEU A 502 11.59 -7.36 39.04
CA LEU A 502 11.90 -8.72 39.47
C LEU A 502 13.42 -8.96 39.50
N PHE A 503 14.11 -8.65 38.40
CA PHE A 503 15.54 -8.88 38.29
C PHE A 503 16.36 -7.93 39.16
N THR A 504 16.04 -6.65 39.17
CA THR A 504 16.77 -5.66 39.99
C THR A 504 16.61 -5.94 41.47
N ALA A 505 15.45 -6.38 41.93
CA ALA A 505 15.25 -6.79 43.31
C ALA A 505 16.00 -8.08 43.68
N CYS A 506 16.39 -8.90 42.71
CA CYS A 506 17.27 -10.06 42.88
C CYS A 506 18.77 -9.71 42.84
N GLY A 507 19.15 -8.44 42.63
CA GLY A 507 20.55 -8.03 42.47
C GLY A 507 21.13 -8.31 41.08
N ILE A 508 20.26 -8.46 40.06
CA ILE A 508 20.63 -8.67 38.65
C ILE A 508 20.51 -7.36 37.90
N GLN A 509 21.58 -6.91 37.23
CA GLN A 509 21.55 -5.72 36.39
C GLN A 509 20.72 -5.99 35.13
N VAL A 510 19.79 -5.10 34.84
CA VAL A 510 18.97 -5.20 33.62
C VAL A 510 19.52 -4.27 32.55
N GLN A 511 19.79 -4.80 31.36
CA GLN A 511 20.15 -4.06 30.17
C GLN A 511 19.02 -4.15 29.15
N LEU A 512 18.33 -3.05 28.92
CA LEU A 512 17.30 -2.95 27.88
C LEU A 512 17.93 -2.68 26.52
N SER A 513 17.46 -3.35 25.48
CA SER A 513 17.89 -3.00 24.13
C SER A 513 17.41 -1.60 23.73
N GLU A 514 18.14 -0.96 22.84
CA GLU A 514 17.78 0.37 22.34
C GLU A 514 16.47 0.35 21.52
N PRO A 515 15.78 1.50 21.39
CA PRO A 515 14.57 1.58 20.57
C PRO A 515 14.77 1.09 19.14
N SER A 516 13.71 0.54 18.55
CA SER A 516 13.68 0.10 17.16
C SER A 516 13.97 1.26 16.21
N THR A 517 14.90 1.06 15.27
CA THR A 517 15.17 1.98 14.17
C THR A 517 15.27 1.19 12.86
N PHE A 518 14.97 1.86 11.73
CA PHE A 518 15.04 1.20 10.43
C PHE A 518 16.48 0.74 10.10
N SER A 519 17.46 1.53 10.44
CA SER A 519 18.89 1.20 10.22
C SER A 519 19.30 -0.06 10.99
N LYS A 520 18.89 -0.20 12.27
CA LYS A 520 19.14 -1.43 13.04
C LYS A 520 18.43 -2.63 12.45
N TYR A 521 17.19 -2.46 12.03
CA TYR A 521 16.44 -3.53 11.34
C TYR A 521 17.14 -3.99 10.06
N GLU A 522 17.58 -3.06 9.20
CA GLU A 522 18.30 -3.41 7.97
C GLU A 522 19.55 -4.24 8.22
N THR A 523 20.32 -3.91 9.25
CA THR A 523 21.53 -4.66 9.59
C THR A 523 21.27 -6.09 10.08
N ALA A 524 20.06 -6.37 10.57
CA ALA A 524 19.64 -7.69 11.05
C ALA A 524 18.70 -8.43 10.07
N ALA A 525 18.33 -7.79 8.96
CA ALA A 525 17.34 -8.35 8.02
C ALA A 525 17.78 -9.70 7.41
N GLY A 526 19.08 -9.93 7.22
CA GLY A 526 19.64 -11.19 6.74
C GLY A 526 19.45 -12.38 7.69
N MET A 527 19.18 -12.13 8.97
CA MET A 527 18.93 -13.17 9.97
C MET A 527 17.48 -13.65 10.00
N VAL A 528 16.57 -12.95 9.29
CA VAL A 528 15.14 -13.26 9.27
C VAL A 528 14.90 -14.46 8.34
N MET A 529 14.48 -15.59 8.90
CA MET A 529 14.32 -16.86 8.18
C MET A 529 13.15 -16.89 7.18
N SER A 530 12.18 -16.02 7.32
CA SER A 530 10.99 -16.01 6.46
C SER A 530 10.48 -14.59 6.19
N ASP A 531 10.26 -14.27 4.91
CA ASP A 531 9.67 -12.99 4.51
C ASP A 531 8.20 -12.85 4.89
N ASN A 532 7.51 -13.97 5.09
CA ASN A 532 6.07 -14.00 5.40
C ASN A 532 5.76 -13.83 6.89
N ILE A 533 6.78 -13.74 7.74
CA ILE A 533 6.57 -13.49 9.16
C ILE A 533 6.16 -12.04 9.42
N CYS A 534 5.36 -11.80 10.45
CA CYS A 534 4.92 -10.45 10.79
C CYS A 534 6.10 -9.52 11.15
N PHE A 535 5.97 -8.25 10.87
CA PHE A 535 7.03 -7.26 11.09
C PHE A 535 7.51 -7.18 12.55
N PRO A 536 6.64 -7.24 13.58
CA PRO A 536 7.09 -7.32 14.98
C PRO A 536 8.04 -8.47 15.28
N ALA A 537 7.83 -9.64 14.66
CA ALA A 537 8.75 -10.78 14.80
C ALA A 537 10.11 -10.51 14.12
N LYS A 538 10.10 -9.83 12.96
CA LYS A 538 11.34 -9.44 12.27
C LYS A 538 12.19 -8.48 13.11
N LEU A 539 11.56 -7.58 13.87
CA LEU A 539 12.26 -6.65 14.74
C LEU A 539 13.02 -7.35 15.89
N VAL A 540 12.58 -8.53 16.33
CA VAL A 540 13.25 -9.28 17.39
C VAL A 540 14.73 -9.47 17.10
N HIS A 541 15.09 -9.83 15.85
CA HIS A 541 16.47 -10.08 15.44
C HIS A 541 17.38 -8.87 15.67
N SER A 542 16.89 -7.66 15.38
CA SER A 542 17.66 -6.44 15.59
C SER A 542 17.92 -6.12 17.06
N HIS A 543 16.96 -6.42 17.94
CA HIS A 543 17.09 -6.23 19.37
C HIS A 543 18.03 -7.25 20.03
N ILE A 544 17.94 -8.51 19.58
CA ILE A 544 18.89 -9.54 20.05
C ILE A 544 20.31 -9.15 19.64
N ARG A 545 20.55 -8.80 18.38
CA ARG A 545 21.86 -8.34 17.91
C ARG A 545 22.37 -7.09 18.68
N ASN A 546 21.49 -6.16 19.01
CA ASN A 546 21.87 -5.00 19.82
C ASN A 546 22.33 -5.41 21.23
N LEU A 547 21.65 -6.35 21.87
CA LEU A 547 22.02 -6.85 23.20
C LEU A 547 23.34 -7.64 23.17
N THR A 548 23.58 -8.44 22.12
CA THR A 548 24.86 -9.17 22.00
C THR A 548 26.05 -8.21 21.88
N GLN A 549 25.86 -7.04 21.26
CA GLN A 549 26.89 -6.00 21.17
C GLN A 549 27.09 -5.24 22.50
N GLN A 550 26.16 -5.34 23.44
CA GLN A 550 26.22 -4.68 24.76
C GLN A 550 26.84 -5.56 25.86
N ASN A 551 27.44 -6.70 25.49
CA ASN A 551 28.16 -7.61 26.39
C ASN A 551 27.30 -8.10 27.60
N VAL A 552 26.01 -8.41 27.39
CA VAL A 552 25.15 -9.00 28.42
C VAL A 552 25.55 -10.47 28.64
N ASN A 553 25.38 -10.98 29.87
CA ASN A 553 25.71 -12.35 30.19
C ASN A 553 24.69 -13.36 29.66
N ARG A 554 23.43 -12.96 29.57
CA ARG A 554 22.31 -13.75 29.04
C ARG A 554 21.18 -12.85 28.59
N ILE A 555 20.31 -13.34 27.73
CA ILE A 555 19.15 -12.62 27.19
C ILE A 555 17.87 -13.29 27.69
N PHE A 556 16.94 -12.51 28.22
CA PHE A 556 15.66 -12.99 28.72
C PHE A 556 14.56 -12.73 27.68
N MET A 557 13.97 -13.79 27.16
CA MET A 557 12.88 -13.73 26.19
C MET A 557 11.87 -14.86 26.50
N PRO A 558 10.96 -14.65 27.48
CA PRO A 558 10.06 -15.70 27.95
C PRO A 558 9.00 -16.10 26.90
N PHE A 559 8.51 -17.33 27.02
CA PHE A 559 7.29 -17.77 26.35
C PHE A 559 6.08 -17.31 27.16
N VAL A 560 5.45 -16.21 26.77
CA VAL A 560 4.23 -15.76 27.43
C VAL A 560 3.02 -16.38 26.72
N VAL A 561 2.45 -17.40 27.34
CA VAL A 561 1.38 -18.21 26.72
C VAL A 561 0.01 -17.55 26.87
N PHE A 562 -0.25 -16.98 28.05
CA PHE A 562 -1.57 -16.46 28.40
C PHE A 562 -1.43 -15.18 29.23
N GLU A 563 -2.20 -14.16 28.87
CA GLU A 563 -2.29 -12.88 29.59
C GLU A 563 -3.38 -12.91 30.66
N LYS A 564 -3.32 -11.89 31.54
CA LYS A 564 -4.39 -11.65 32.51
C LYS A 564 -5.71 -11.47 31.77
N LYS A 565 -6.75 -12.18 32.21
CA LYS A 565 -8.06 -12.14 31.57
C LYS A 565 -9.05 -11.33 32.41
N ASP A 566 -9.63 -10.31 31.79
CA ASP A 566 -10.76 -9.59 32.37
C ASP A 566 -12.06 -10.40 32.25
N LYS A 567 -13.02 -10.11 33.11
CA LYS A 567 -14.31 -10.85 33.20
C LYS A 567 -15.10 -10.84 31.86
N GLN A 568 -14.91 -9.83 31.05
CA GLN A 568 -15.62 -9.66 29.76
C GLN A 568 -14.89 -10.27 28.56
N GLN A 569 -13.65 -10.70 28.71
CA GLN A 569 -12.86 -11.26 27.62
C GLN A 569 -13.18 -12.75 27.41
N GLN A 570 -13.25 -13.18 26.15
CA GLN A 570 -13.46 -14.59 25.82
C GLN A 570 -12.15 -15.38 25.88
N ASN A 571 -11.04 -14.76 25.48
CA ASN A 571 -9.75 -15.42 25.37
C ASN A 571 -8.60 -14.42 25.62
N SER A 572 -7.49 -14.89 26.20
CA SER A 572 -6.26 -14.12 26.43
C SER A 572 -4.98 -14.89 26.04
N TYR A 573 -5.09 -15.88 25.14
CA TYR A 573 -3.91 -16.55 24.59
C TYR A 573 -3.13 -15.61 23.67
N ASN A 574 -1.82 -15.66 23.79
CA ASN A 574 -0.92 -14.98 22.90
C ASN A 574 -0.77 -15.69 21.55
N CYS A 575 -0.35 -14.95 20.53
CA CYS A 575 -0.03 -15.52 19.22
C CYS A 575 1.26 -16.37 19.30
N PRO A 576 1.49 -17.29 18.34
CA PRO A 576 2.70 -18.14 18.30
C PRO A 576 4.02 -17.39 18.35
N ILE A 577 4.05 -16.14 17.87
CA ILE A 577 5.26 -15.31 17.91
C ILE A 577 5.60 -14.92 19.35
N VAL A 578 4.63 -14.52 20.15
CA VAL A 578 4.85 -14.17 21.56
C VAL A 578 5.14 -15.40 22.41
N SER A 579 4.47 -16.51 22.11
CA SER A 579 4.56 -17.74 22.89
C SER A 579 5.62 -18.74 22.43
N GLY A 580 6.45 -18.44 21.41
CA GLY A 580 7.39 -19.43 20.89
C GLY A 580 8.58 -18.93 20.06
N TYR A 581 8.66 -17.64 19.76
CA TYR A 581 9.66 -17.14 18.80
C TYR A 581 11.11 -17.19 19.31
N SER A 582 11.33 -17.26 20.62
CA SER A 582 12.67 -17.42 21.19
C SER A 582 13.39 -18.70 20.71
N GLU A 583 12.68 -19.78 20.39
CA GLU A 583 13.32 -20.98 19.81
C GLU A 583 13.82 -20.73 18.38
N VAL A 584 13.08 -19.94 17.60
CA VAL A 584 13.54 -19.52 16.26
C VAL A 584 14.79 -18.67 16.40
N ILE A 585 14.82 -17.72 17.34
CA ILE A 585 15.99 -16.89 17.60
C ILE A 585 17.21 -17.73 18.00
N LYS A 586 17.05 -18.71 18.90
CA LYS A 586 18.12 -19.62 19.31
C LYS A 586 18.72 -20.37 18.11
N SER A 587 17.89 -20.72 17.12
CA SER A 587 18.34 -21.47 15.93
C SER A 587 19.14 -20.64 14.93
N VAL A 588 19.02 -19.31 14.96
CA VAL A 588 19.66 -18.39 14.00
C VAL A 588 20.72 -17.48 14.62
N GLN A 589 20.91 -17.58 15.93
CA GLN A 589 21.89 -16.78 16.66
C GLN A 589 23.30 -17.26 16.34
N GLU A 590 24.16 -16.36 15.89
CA GLU A 590 25.57 -16.64 15.58
C GLU A 590 26.49 -16.59 16.84
N GLU A 591 26.02 -15.92 17.89
CA GLU A 591 26.79 -15.68 19.11
C GLU A 591 26.33 -16.59 20.26
N ASN A 592 27.25 -17.09 21.09
CA ASN A 592 26.99 -18.04 22.18
C ASN A 592 26.46 -17.38 23.48
N ILE A 593 25.63 -16.36 23.39
CA ILE A 593 24.95 -15.78 24.56
C ILE A 593 23.70 -16.59 24.87
N PRO A 594 23.54 -17.14 26.07
CA PRO A 594 22.35 -17.92 26.43
C PRO A 594 21.07 -17.09 26.33
N ILE A 595 20.05 -17.61 25.64
CA ILE A 595 18.69 -17.06 25.61
C ILE A 595 17.79 -17.85 26.55
N ASP A 596 17.37 -17.20 27.64
CA ASP A 596 16.47 -17.77 28.60
C ASP A 596 15.02 -17.58 28.14
N ALA A 597 14.31 -18.69 27.96
CA ALA A 597 12.95 -18.70 27.49
C ALA A 597 12.03 -19.51 28.43
N PRO A 598 11.88 -19.11 29.69
CA PRO A 598 10.95 -19.80 30.57
C PRO A 598 9.52 -19.65 30.09
N THR A 599 8.71 -20.68 30.27
CA THR A 599 7.29 -20.61 29.98
C THR A 599 6.56 -19.90 31.11
N ILE A 600 5.88 -18.82 30.75
CA ILE A 600 5.22 -17.90 31.70
C ILE A 600 3.74 -17.76 31.32
N THR A 601 2.90 -17.62 32.36
CA THR A 601 1.49 -17.27 32.18
C THR A 601 1.06 -16.25 33.24
N PHE A 602 0.40 -15.20 32.81
CA PHE A 602 -0.20 -14.19 33.69
C PHE A 602 -1.65 -14.50 34.05
N LYS A 603 -2.13 -15.70 33.73
CA LYS A 603 -3.50 -16.13 33.99
C LYS A 603 -3.84 -16.11 35.46
N ASP A 604 -2.90 -16.51 36.31
CA ASP A 604 -3.06 -16.73 37.74
C ASP A 604 -1.77 -16.37 38.48
N GLU A 605 -1.84 -15.54 39.51
CA GLU A 605 -0.68 -15.05 40.26
C GLU A 605 0.11 -16.18 40.97
N ALA A 606 -0.56 -17.22 41.45
CA ALA A 606 0.11 -18.34 42.14
C ALA A 606 0.94 -19.15 41.12
N LEU A 607 0.38 -19.37 39.94
CA LEU A 607 1.10 -20.04 38.84
C LEU A 607 2.25 -19.19 38.33
N LEU A 608 2.03 -17.89 38.15
CA LEU A 608 3.08 -16.92 37.75
C LEU A 608 4.23 -16.92 38.78
N TYR A 609 3.89 -16.89 40.09
CA TYR A 609 4.88 -16.97 41.15
C TYR A 609 5.71 -18.26 41.06
N LYS A 610 5.04 -19.41 40.90
CA LYS A 610 5.71 -20.69 40.76
C LYS A 610 6.69 -20.71 39.58
N GLN A 611 6.27 -20.25 38.42
CA GLN A 611 7.12 -20.20 37.22
C GLN A 611 8.31 -19.24 37.37
N CYS A 612 8.10 -18.03 37.92
CA CYS A 612 9.15 -17.10 38.27
C CYS A 612 10.11 -17.67 39.30
N TYR A 613 9.60 -18.31 40.34
CA TYR A 613 10.39 -18.92 41.38
C TYR A 613 11.30 -20.02 40.83
N GLU A 614 10.77 -20.95 40.03
CA GLU A 614 11.53 -22.02 39.37
C GLU A 614 12.65 -21.44 38.49
N TYR A 615 12.35 -20.40 37.71
CA TYR A 615 13.36 -19.73 36.90
C TYR A 615 14.43 -19.02 37.74
N LEU A 616 14.06 -18.23 38.74
CA LEU A 616 15.01 -17.53 39.61
C LEU A 616 15.87 -18.54 40.42
N LYS A 617 15.33 -19.65 40.82
CA LYS A 617 16.10 -20.75 41.46
C LYS A 617 17.14 -21.33 40.52
N SER A 618 16.83 -21.49 39.25
CA SER A 618 17.80 -21.94 38.22
C SER A 618 18.95 -20.97 38.05
N LEU A 619 18.74 -19.69 38.37
CA LEU A 619 19.76 -18.63 38.38
C LEU A 619 20.52 -18.55 39.72
N GLY A 620 20.24 -19.40 40.72
CA GLY A 620 20.91 -19.43 42.00
C GLY A 620 20.39 -18.43 43.04
N ILE A 621 19.21 -17.82 42.82
CA ILE A 621 18.64 -16.84 43.75
C ILE A 621 18.06 -17.52 44.97
N ARG A 622 18.25 -16.93 46.17
CA ARG A 622 17.74 -17.47 47.45
C ARG A 622 16.23 -17.32 47.57
N ASP A 623 15.55 -18.24 48.25
CA ASP A 623 14.10 -18.32 48.39
C ASP A 623 13.44 -17.05 48.93
N GLU A 624 14.03 -16.46 49.98
CA GLU A 624 13.53 -15.22 50.58
C GLU A 624 13.58 -14.05 49.63
N VAL A 625 14.66 -13.99 48.83
CA VAL A 625 14.83 -12.93 47.80
C VAL A 625 13.81 -13.13 46.67
N CYS A 626 13.57 -14.37 46.22
CA CYS A 626 12.59 -14.67 45.17
C CYS A 626 11.18 -14.18 45.56
N LYS A 627 10.75 -14.48 46.79
CA LYS A 627 9.42 -14.06 47.26
C LYS A 627 9.26 -12.56 47.38
N ASN A 628 10.25 -11.86 47.92
CA ASN A 628 10.23 -10.43 48.04
C ASN A 628 10.29 -9.73 46.64
N ALA A 629 11.18 -10.21 45.78
CA ALA A 629 11.31 -9.69 44.42
C ALA A 629 10.03 -9.81 43.60
N PHE A 630 9.36 -10.97 43.69
CA PHE A 630 8.09 -11.18 43.01
C PHE A 630 6.99 -10.25 43.53
N SER A 631 6.84 -10.09 44.83
CA SER A 631 5.84 -9.19 45.43
C SER A 631 6.06 -7.75 44.98
N ARG A 632 7.31 -7.28 44.96
CA ARG A 632 7.68 -5.92 44.48
C ARG A 632 7.41 -5.77 42.99
N ALA A 633 7.73 -6.77 42.18
CA ALA A 633 7.51 -6.75 40.74
C ALA A 633 6.01 -6.64 40.40
N LEU A 634 5.17 -7.40 41.13
CA LEU A 634 3.73 -7.36 40.94
C LEU A 634 3.12 -6.00 41.34
N GLN A 635 3.57 -5.44 42.48
CA GLN A 635 3.16 -4.11 42.92
C GLN A 635 3.54 -3.02 41.86
N GLU A 636 4.75 -3.10 41.31
CA GLU A 636 5.21 -2.13 40.29
C GLU A 636 4.42 -2.26 38.98
N GLN A 637 4.05 -3.51 38.60
CA GLN A 637 3.20 -3.73 37.43
C GLN A 637 1.82 -3.08 37.62
N TYR A 638 1.19 -3.29 38.78
CA TYR A 638 -0.10 -2.66 39.10
C TYR A 638 -0.01 -1.14 39.17
N ALA A 639 1.06 -0.61 39.77
CA ALA A 639 1.28 0.84 39.82
C ALA A 639 1.45 1.45 38.41
N PHE A 640 2.09 0.72 37.50
CA PHE A 640 2.18 1.12 36.09
C PHE A 640 0.79 1.12 35.42
N GLU A 641 0.00 0.04 35.59
CA GLU A 641 -1.34 -0.06 35.02
C GLU A 641 -2.25 1.06 35.51
N GLU A 642 -2.22 1.38 36.81
CA GLU A 642 -2.97 2.50 37.38
C GLU A 642 -2.55 3.86 36.83
N LYS A 643 -1.23 4.12 36.73
CA LYS A 643 -0.71 5.38 36.22
C LYS A 643 -1.12 5.62 34.76
N ILE A 644 -1.00 4.60 33.91
CA ILE A 644 -1.37 4.76 32.50
C ILE A 644 -2.90 4.87 32.32
N ALA A 645 -3.69 4.16 33.13
CA ALA A 645 -5.14 4.27 33.11
C ALA A 645 -5.59 5.69 33.55
N ALA A 646 -5.02 6.21 34.63
CA ALA A 646 -5.32 7.57 35.12
C ALA A 646 -4.95 8.64 34.06
N TYR A 647 -3.76 8.53 33.46
CA TYR A 647 -3.34 9.44 32.39
C TYR A 647 -4.27 9.38 31.17
N ASN A 648 -4.63 8.18 30.72
CA ASN A 648 -5.53 8.04 29.59
C ASN A 648 -6.93 8.64 29.89
N GLN A 649 -7.41 8.49 31.14
CA GLN A 649 -8.69 9.07 31.57
C GLN A 649 -8.64 10.60 31.61
N GLU A 650 -7.52 11.19 32.06
CA GLU A 650 -7.30 12.62 32.04
C GLU A 650 -7.33 13.18 30.61
N VAL A 651 -6.57 12.57 29.68
CA VAL A 651 -6.54 12.95 28.27
C VAL A 651 -7.92 12.82 27.61
N LEU A 652 -8.66 11.74 27.95
CA LEU A 652 -10.01 11.53 27.44
C LEU A 652 -10.98 12.61 27.92
N ASN A 653 -10.91 12.99 29.19
CA ASN A 653 -11.74 14.06 29.76
C ASN A 653 -11.40 15.41 29.13
N GLU A 654 -10.11 15.75 29.01
CA GLU A 654 -9.66 16.97 28.33
C GLU A 654 -10.17 17.04 26.87
N GLY A 655 -10.08 15.91 26.15
CA GLY A 655 -10.56 15.83 24.77
C GLY A 655 -12.07 16.07 24.66
N ARG A 656 -12.87 15.55 25.61
CA ARG A 656 -14.32 15.77 25.69
C ARG A 656 -14.67 17.19 26.03
N GLU A 657 -14.02 17.79 27.04
CA GLU A 657 -14.26 19.16 27.46
C GLU A 657 -13.92 20.18 26.37
N LYS A 658 -12.84 19.94 25.64
CA LYS A 658 -12.39 20.81 24.54
C LYS A 658 -13.01 20.47 23.20
N HIS A 659 -13.97 19.56 23.13
CA HIS A 659 -14.60 19.07 21.88
C HIS A 659 -13.60 18.68 20.80
N LYS A 660 -12.49 18.05 21.20
CA LYS A 660 -11.45 17.57 20.27
C LYS A 660 -11.79 16.19 19.73
N LEU A 661 -11.32 15.89 18.52
CA LEU A 661 -11.43 14.54 17.95
C LEU A 661 -10.63 13.55 18.81
N ILE A 662 -11.31 12.51 19.31
CA ILE A 662 -10.70 11.44 20.10
C ILE A 662 -10.58 10.22 19.21
N ILE A 663 -9.34 9.72 19.07
CA ILE A 663 -9.04 8.54 18.26
C ILE A 663 -8.57 7.41 19.17
N LEU A 664 -9.35 6.31 19.21
CA LEU A 664 -8.95 5.08 19.89
C LEU A 664 -8.15 4.19 18.94
N LEU A 665 -6.94 3.82 19.36
CA LEU A 665 -6.14 2.81 18.68
C LEU A 665 -6.24 1.48 19.42
N ALA A 666 -6.79 0.49 18.74
CA ALA A 666 -6.82 -0.88 19.21
C ALA A 666 -5.71 -1.70 18.52
N GLY A 667 -4.97 -2.47 19.32
CA GLY A 667 -3.89 -3.29 18.79
C GLY A 667 -3.20 -4.10 19.89
N ARG A 668 -2.18 -4.86 19.52
CA ARG A 668 -1.33 -5.56 20.47
C ARG A 668 -0.40 -4.54 21.18
N PRO A 669 0.08 -4.83 22.41
CA PRO A 669 0.95 -3.90 23.17
C PRO A 669 2.14 -3.37 22.36
N TYR A 670 2.80 -4.22 21.61
CA TYR A 670 3.96 -3.90 20.79
C TYR A 670 3.64 -3.06 19.53
N HIS A 671 2.38 -2.79 19.23
CA HIS A 671 2.02 -1.82 18.20
C HIS A 671 2.34 -0.36 18.63
N SER A 672 2.74 -0.14 19.89
CA SER A 672 3.31 1.12 20.34
C SER A 672 4.82 1.28 20.08
N ASP A 673 5.48 0.29 19.48
CA ASP A 673 6.88 0.42 19.02
C ASP A 673 7.04 1.56 18.02
N PRO A 674 8.06 2.43 18.14
CA PRO A 674 8.24 3.59 17.26
C PRO A 674 8.33 3.28 15.78
N LEU A 675 8.78 2.08 15.40
CA LEU A 675 8.95 1.67 14.01
C LEU A 675 7.68 1.01 13.41
N ILE A 676 6.81 0.41 14.24
CA ILE A 676 5.60 -0.27 13.79
C ILE A 676 4.49 0.72 13.36
N PRO A 677 4.14 1.78 14.12
CA PRO A 677 3.03 2.65 13.78
C PRO A 677 3.34 3.71 12.72
N VAL A 678 4.53 3.73 12.13
CA VAL A 678 4.92 4.72 11.12
C VAL A 678 3.95 4.75 9.94
N SER A 679 3.42 3.60 9.50
CA SER A 679 2.40 3.52 8.45
C SER A 679 1.01 4.00 8.89
N TYR A 680 0.64 3.88 10.17
CA TYR A 680 -0.64 4.35 10.70
C TYR A 680 -0.67 5.85 10.99
N THR A 681 0.45 6.46 11.33
CA THR A 681 0.54 7.92 11.50
C THR A 681 0.34 8.68 10.19
N HIS A 682 0.57 8.05 9.04
CA HIS A 682 0.33 8.64 7.72
C HIS A 682 -1.15 8.70 7.35
N LEU A 683 -1.90 7.63 7.57
CA LEU A 683 -3.35 7.61 7.39
C LEU A 683 -4.03 8.70 8.25
N ARG A 684 -3.51 8.99 9.44
CA ARG A 684 -4.03 9.99 10.36
C ARG A 684 -3.81 11.44 9.93
N ALA A 685 -2.64 11.78 9.40
CA ALA A 685 -2.35 13.14 8.96
C ALA A 685 -3.26 13.57 7.80
N HIS A 686 -3.71 12.62 6.97
CA HIS A 686 -4.63 12.88 5.87
C HIS A 686 -6.11 12.85 6.25
N GLU A 687 -6.53 12.01 7.20
CA GLU A 687 -7.95 11.86 7.57
C GLU A 687 -8.42 12.86 8.64
N THR A 688 -7.56 13.31 9.53
CA THR A 688 -7.92 14.22 10.64
C THR A 688 -7.74 15.71 10.32
N GLY A 689 -7.25 16.06 9.16
CA GLY A 689 -7.06 17.44 8.72
C GLY A 689 -8.28 18.07 8.05
N ARG A 690 -9.44 17.39 8.02
CA ARG A 690 -10.62 17.85 7.28
C ARG A 690 -11.91 17.69 8.09
N ASN A 691 -12.19 18.71 8.85
CA ASN A 691 -13.52 19.20 9.15
C ASN A 691 -13.52 20.70 8.92
#